data_3ac536be38dcfc16cab92363bf2a9ef9
#
_entry.id   3ac536be38dcfc16cab92363bf2a9ef9
#
_cell.length_a   1.000
_cell.length_b   1.000
_cell.length_c   1.000
_cell.angle_alpha   90.00
_cell.angle_beta   90.00
_cell.angle_gamma   90.00
#
_symmetry.space_group_name_H-M   'P 1'
#
loop_
_entity.id
_entity.type
_entity.pdbx_description
1 polymer ?
#
loop_
_entity_poly.entity_id
_entity_poly.type
_entity_poly.pdbx_seq_one_letter_code
_entity_poly.pdbx_strand_id
1 'polypeptide(L)'
;MIDLLIFRKWFAMLALLLAPFPALGAEGGSVHGTVTDPLGAVIVSATVELLDGTTVAQKTVTDTRGNYAFHIAKSARYQVRAAAPTFQSTTSNPVFVTATAQAQVDITLATQTLTQQVTVTATGTPTPEAQVGAPVSVLNADQFRYSTEVQDPLRLIPGVQVTQTGQVGGTTGLSIRGGNVDANKVLIDGVPADDIGGRVEFANIDTVGFDKVEVLREPNSALYGSDALAGVVSLTSARGSTLLPLLTYSGDGGNFNTFRQVGTLSGTFRHFDYYSALARTDTRNDYPNDAFHNGTYAGNFGWTPNTANDLRFTVRKVTVAADQPNAILLYGIPDAATVKEQDSYYAGAWNNQTTEKWHNQIRYGGLRLHYNYTDFAATGVYDPEEDVYLGAPVNIQAANGYSVSGQAIFQYGSSYGSTYPNDYLAPSKRDFVYAQSDYRINAHIVALGAFKYEDERGSTLTSGGTPTAIERGNYSYTVQLAGDLWNRLYYTVGSGLEDNGLFGFAATPRASLAYYLFRPGNAGWLSGTKLNFSFGKGIKEPSIYYQSISLSDIVGVLPDGNHVSPIGPETSRTFDGGIDQQLWNGRARISLTYFHNEFTNGVEFVPQSALIALGLPAASDPAVEFGAAVNSLAFRAQGAEVATEYKIGSHLFARGGYTYLDALVQQSFSSESLPSYNPSFPNLAIGAFSPLVGARPFRRAPHSGYFGLTYNQSKWYGAFTGTLVGRRDDSDFLTDAQFGNSLLLPNRNLDGAYQRLELGGGYQVTRSLTAYADMQNLLSEHYSEAFGYPALPFTVRAGIKISIGGESWRLK
;
A
#
# COMPACT_ATOMS: atom_id res chain seq x y z
N MET A 1 -15.15 26.55 13.98
CA MET A 1 -15.13 27.07 15.36
C MET A 1 -15.47 26.01 16.43
N ILE A 2 -15.94 24.84 16.04
CA ILE A 2 -16.21 23.69 16.94
C ILE A 2 -14.97 22.84 17.15
N ASP A 3 -14.05 22.78 16.17
CA ASP A 3 -12.85 21.93 16.21
C ASP A 3 -11.77 22.37 17.21
N LEU A 4 -11.71 23.66 17.53
CA LEU A 4 -10.70 24.21 18.47
C LEU A 4 -11.00 23.84 19.95
N LEU A 5 -12.25 23.54 20.28
CA LEU A 5 -12.68 23.18 21.63
C LEU A 5 -12.40 21.70 21.98
N ILE A 6 -12.36 20.83 20.98
CA ILE A 6 -12.02 19.41 21.16
C ILE A 6 -10.52 19.26 21.42
N PHE A 7 -9.68 20.01 20.69
CA PHE A 7 -8.23 20.01 20.87
C PHE A 7 -7.80 20.50 22.28
N ARG A 8 -8.51 21.49 22.84
CA ARG A 8 -8.23 22.05 24.18
C ARG A 8 -8.59 21.09 25.32
N LYS A 9 -9.59 20.22 25.18
CA LYS A 9 -10.00 19.25 26.21
C LYS A 9 -9.06 18.05 26.29
N TRP A 10 -8.45 17.64 25.19
CA TRP A 10 -7.49 16.54 25.17
C TRP A 10 -6.11 16.90 25.71
N PHE A 11 -5.69 18.16 25.55
CA PHE A 11 -4.42 18.64 26.11
C PHE A 11 -4.45 18.75 27.65
N ALA A 12 -5.61 19.03 28.23
CA ALA A 12 -5.79 19.07 29.70
C ALA A 12 -5.80 17.66 30.33
N MET A 13 -6.21 16.63 29.60
CA MET A 13 -6.21 15.24 30.07
C MET A 13 -4.82 14.59 30.01
N LEU A 14 -3.95 15.04 29.12
CA LEU A 14 -2.56 14.57 28.97
C LEU A 14 -1.63 15.07 30.09
N ALA A 15 -1.94 16.21 30.72
CA ALA A 15 -1.12 16.79 31.78
C ALA A 15 -1.24 16.07 33.12
N LEU A 16 -2.23 15.21 33.32
CA LEU A 16 -2.47 14.54 34.61
C LEU A 16 -1.73 13.20 34.77
N LEU A 17 -1.03 12.69 33.72
CA LEU A 17 -0.32 11.40 33.76
C LEU A 17 1.18 11.49 34.07
N LEU A 18 1.71 12.67 34.41
CA LEU A 18 3.15 12.92 34.60
C LEU A 18 3.54 13.13 36.10
N ALA A 19 3.17 12.24 37.00
CA ALA A 19 3.69 12.27 38.36
C ALA A 19 4.89 11.31 38.53
N PRO A 20 6.03 11.74 39.08
CA PRO A 20 7.19 10.87 39.29
C PRO A 20 7.02 10.01 40.56
N PHE A 21 7.33 8.69 40.39
CA PHE A 21 7.45 7.78 41.54
C PHE A 21 8.92 7.64 41.99
N PRO A 22 9.22 7.53 43.28
CA PRO A 22 10.57 7.35 43.79
C PRO A 22 11.01 5.89 43.64
N ALA A 23 12.28 5.70 43.22
CA ALA A 23 12.94 4.41 43.14
C ALA A 23 13.59 4.03 44.47
N LEU A 24 13.24 2.85 44.99
CA LEU A 24 13.92 2.19 46.09
C LEU A 24 15.02 1.26 45.53
N GLY A 25 16.25 1.53 45.83
CA GLY A 25 17.38 0.72 45.45
C GLY A 25 17.50 -0.53 46.35
N ALA A 26 17.73 -1.68 45.73
CA ALA A 26 18.16 -2.92 46.38
C ALA A 26 19.51 -3.34 45.79
N GLU A 27 20.51 -3.60 46.65
CA GLU A 27 21.81 -4.18 46.26
C GLU A 27 21.56 -5.62 45.80
N GLY A 28 21.82 -5.91 44.55
CA GLY A 28 21.69 -7.25 43.93
C GLY A 28 22.85 -7.56 43.02
N GLY A 29 23.03 -8.84 42.66
CA GLY A 29 23.99 -9.25 41.64
C GLY A 29 23.80 -8.51 40.31
N SER A 30 24.81 -8.54 39.44
CA SER A 30 24.71 -7.86 38.14
C SER A 30 25.25 -8.70 36.99
N VAL A 31 24.63 -8.52 35.77
CA VAL A 31 25.20 -8.95 34.52
C VAL A 31 25.55 -7.72 33.71
N HIS A 32 26.82 -7.57 33.35
CA HIS A 32 27.31 -6.43 32.56
C HIS A 32 28.23 -6.89 31.44
N GLY A 33 28.45 -6.05 30.45
CA GLY A 33 29.32 -6.36 29.32
C GLY A 33 29.33 -5.26 28.27
N THR A 34 30.01 -5.52 27.18
CA THR A 34 30.15 -4.60 26.05
C THR A 34 29.60 -5.23 24.79
N VAL A 35 28.93 -4.45 23.99
CA VAL A 35 28.46 -4.87 22.64
C VAL A 35 29.39 -4.25 21.60
N THR A 36 30.02 -5.10 20.79
CA THR A 36 30.97 -4.69 19.74
C THR A 36 30.56 -5.26 18.36
N ASP A 37 31.12 -4.71 17.31
CA ASP A 37 31.12 -5.30 15.99
C ASP A 37 32.27 -6.31 15.80
N PRO A 38 32.37 -7.05 14.68
CA PRO A 38 33.44 -8.02 14.43
C PRO A 38 34.85 -7.40 14.30
N LEU A 39 34.93 -6.08 14.16
CA LEU A 39 36.19 -5.33 14.10
C LEU A 39 36.57 -4.74 15.46
N GLY A 40 35.75 -5.00 16.51
CA GLY A 40 35.97 -4.51 17.86
C GLY A 40 35.49 -3.08 18.14
N ALA A 41 34.80 -2.44 17.16
CA ALA A 41 34.19 -1.14 17.41
C ALA A 41 32.92 -1.28 18.26
N VAL A 42 32.74 -0.41 19.26
CA VAL A 42 31.59 -0.45 20.16
C VAL A 42 30.30 -0.03 19.48
N ILE A 43 29.21 -0.73 19.80
CA ILE A 43 27.86 -0.44 19.25
C ILE A 43 27.08 0.31 20.31
N VAL A 44 26.81 1.58 20.00
CA VAL A 44 26.04 2.50 20.85
C VAL A 44 24.55 2.31 20.62
N SER A 45 23.73 2.43 21.67
CA SER A 45 22.27 2.30 21.60
C SER A 45 21.78 0.93 21.08
N ALA A 46 22.60 -0.12 21.17
CA ALA A 46 22.14 -1.48 20.93
C ALA A 46 21.13 -1.88 22.00
N THR A 47 20.01 -2.44 21.61
CA THR A 47 19.04 -3.04 22.51
C THR A 47 19.65 -4.31 23.11
N VAL A 48 19.65 -4.41 24.45
CA VAL A 48 20.14 -5.60 25.16
C VAL A 48 19.05 -6.12 26.08
N GLU A 49 18.77 -7.42 25.98
CA GLU A 49 17.74 -8.11 26.74
C GLU A 49 18.36 -9.22 27.57
N LEU A 50 18.00 -9.27 28.85
CA LEU A 50 18.35 -10.36 29.76
C LEU A 50 17.22 -11.41 29.69
N LEU A 51 17.54 -12.64 29.34
CA LEU A 51 16.60 -13.74 29.18
C LEU A 51 16.74 -14.72 30.39
N ASP A 52 15.60 -15.09 30.99
CA ASP A 52 15.44 -16.22 31.89
C ASP A 52 14.74 -17.35 31.11
N GLY A 53 15.51 -18.28 30.57
CA GLY A 53 15.05 -19.24 29.56
C GLY A 53 14.66 -18.53 28.26
N THR A 54 13.39 -18.57 27.90
CA THR A 54 12.86 -17.89 26.72
C THR A 54 12.22 -16.53 27.02
N THR A 55 12.11 -16.16 28.29
CA THR A 55 11.40 -14.95 28.75
C THR A 55 12.36 -13.79 28.94
N VAL A 56 12.01 -12.60 28.44
CA VAL A 56 12.76 -11.37 28.68
C VAL A 56 12.52 -10.91 30.11
N ALA A 57 13.52 -11.08 30.96
CA ALA A 57 13.47 -10.66 32.36
C ALA A 57 13.73 -9.16 32.53
N GLN A 58 14.66 -8.59 31.74
CA GLN A 58 15.00 -7.18 31.74
C GLN A 58 15.44 -6.75 30.35
N LYS A 59 15.35 -5.43 30.06
CA LYS A 59 15.80 -4.83 28.81
C LYS A 59 16.51 -3.51 29.10
N THR A 60 17.61 -3.26 28.37
CA THR A 60 18.41 -2.02 28.45
C THR A 60 18.94 -1.67 27.05
N VAL A 61 19.68 -0.57 26.95
CA VAL A 61 20.44 -0.21 25.74
C VAL A 61 21.90 0.07 26.15
N THR A 62 22.81 -0.12 25.19
CA THR A 62 24.21 0.19 25.40
C THR A 62 24.45 1.71 25.47
N ASP A 63 25.40 2.11 26.34
CA ASP A 63 25.85 3.49 26.49
C ASP A 63 26.76 3.95 25.33
N THR A 64 27.31 5.15 25.43
CA THR A 64 28.24 5.73 24.43
C THR A 64 29.56 4.98 24.29
N ARG A 65 29.87 4.05 25.18
CA ARG A 65 31.04 3.16 25.15
C ARG A 65 30.67 1.71 24.81
N GLY A 66 29.40 1.48 24.40
CA GLY A 66 28.90 0.15 24.11
C GLY A 66 28.60 -0.72 25.33
N ASN A 67 28.65 -0.19 26.56
CA ASN A 67 28.44 -0.97 27.76
C ASN A 67 26.97 -1.08 28.14
N TYR A 68 26.61 -2.20 28.79
CA TYR A 68 25.30 -2.43 29.36
C TYR A 68 25.42 -3.08 30.75
N ALA A 69 24.38 -2.95 31.58
CA ALA A 69 24.30 -3.62 32.87
C ALA A 69 22.83 -3.96 33.23
N PHE A 70 22.66 -5.13 33.86
CA PHE A 70 21.40 -5.59 34.46
C PHE A 70 21.60 -5.87 35.93
N HIS A 71 20.58 -5.61 36.73
CA HIS A 71 20.55 -6.01 38.13
C HIS A 71 19.82 -7.33 38.31
N ILE A 72 20.42 -8.27 39.05
CA ILE A 72 19.91 -9.64 39.23
C ILE A 72 19.36 -9.77 40.66
N ALA A 73 18.05 -9.97 40.77
CA ALA A 73 17.38 -10.20 42.04
C ALA A 73 17.23 -11.69 42.40
N LYS A 74 17.39 -12.60 41.45
CA LYS A 74 17.18 -14.04 41.62
C LYS A 74 18.34 -14.81 41.02
N SER A 75 18.89 -15.79 41.73
CA SER A 75 19.90 -16.69 41.19
C SER A 75 19.30 -17.61 40.14
N ALA A 76 19.75 -17.51 38.88
CA ALA A 76 19.28 -18.31 37.76
C ALA A 76 20.32 -18.41 36.64
N ARG A 77 20.04 -19.22 35.63
CA ARG A 77 20.82 -19.20 34.37
C ARG A 77 20.20 -18.18 33.44
N TYR A 78 20.97 -17.14 33.12
CA TYR A 78 20.56 -16.08 32.21
C TYR A 78 21.30 -16.15 30.89
N GLN A 79 20.65 -15.67 29.83
CA GLN A 79 21.30 -15.39 28.57
C GLN A 79 21.12 -13.90 28.25
N VAL A 80 22.05 -13.31 27.55
CA VAL A 80 21.95 -11.92 27.09
C VAL A 80 21.79 -11.93 25.60
N ARG A 81 20.73 -11.31 25.11
CA ARG A 81 20.47 -11.09 23.68
C ARG A 81 20.70 -9.62 23.36
N ALA A 82 21.57 -9.34 22.39
CA ALA A 82 21.78 -8.00 21.90
C ALA A 82 21.31 -7.88 20.44
N ALA A 83 20.74 -6.71 20.11
CA ALA A 83 20.31 -6.37 18.76
C ALA A 83 20.57 -4.88 18.51
N ALA A 84 21.01 -4.54 17.32
CA ALA A 84 21.16 -3.16 16.88
C ALA A 84 20.75 -3.03 15.41
N PRO A 85 20.28 -1.87 14.96
CA PRO A 85 20.01 -1.63 13.54
C PRO A 85 21.27 -1.99 12.72
N THR A 86 21.08 -2.71 11.63
CA THR A 86 22.16 -3.15 10.73
C THR A 86 23.06 -4.30 11.24
N PHE A 87 22.79 -4.85 12.43
CA PHE A 87 23.51 -5.99 12.98
C PHE A 87 22.57 -7.19 13.20
N GLN A 88 23.14 -8.38 13.12
CA GLN A 88 22.42 -9.62 13.44
C GLN A 88 22.24 -9.72 14.95
N SER A 89 21.01 -10.00 15.40
CA SER A 89 20.76 -10.27 16.82
C SER A 89 21.56 -11.49 17.27
N THR A 90 22.29 -11.36 18.37
CA THR A 90 23.13 -12.42 18.94
C THR A 90 22.68 -12.69 20.37
N THR A 91 22.57 -13.98 20.74
CA THR A 91 22.28 -14.42 22.11
C THR A 91 23.52 -15.14 22.68
N SER A 92 23.91 -14.77 23.89
CA SER A 92 25.04 -15.40 24.59
C SER A 92 24.76 -16.84 24.97
N ASN A 93 25.84 -17.58 25.32
CA ASN A 93 25.69 -18.82 26.06
C ASN A 93 25.04 -18.57 27.43
N PRO A 94 24.27 -19.54 27.98
CA PRO A 94 23.71 -19.41 29.33
C PRO A 94 24.78 -19.26 30.39
N VAL A 95 24.69 -18.21 31.24
CA VAL A 95 25.59 -17.93 32.35
C VAL A 95 24.79 -18.03 33.66
N PHE A 96 25.29 -18.80 34.62
CA PHE A 96 24.69 -18.88 35.95
C PHE A 96 25.14 -17.68 36.78
N VAL A 97 24.19 -16.88 37.26
CA VAL A 97 24.47 -15.68 38.07
C VAL A 97 23.68 -15.76 39.36
N THR A 98 24.40 -15.58 40.52
CA THR A 98 23.74 -15.51 41.82
C THR A 98 23.28 -14.07 42.11
N ALA A 99 22.35 -13.91 43.06
CA ALA A 99 21.80 -12.61 43.44
C ALA A 99 22.87 -11.64 44.09
N THR A 100 24.09 -12.11 44.29
CA THR A 100 25.21 -11.33 44.86
C THR A 100 26.48 -11.34 44.00
N ALA A 101 26.47 -12.04 42.85
CA ALA A 101 27.63 -12.15 41.97
C ALA A 101 27.53 -11.17 40.79
N GLN A 102 28.70 -10.77 40.28
CA GLN A 102 28.81 -10.02 39.00
C GLN A 102 29.28 -10.97 37.91
N ALA A 103 28.64 -10.93 36.77
CA ALA A 103 29.00 -11.68 35.57
C ALA A 103 29.25 -10.74 34.39
N GLN A 104 30.38 -10.90 33.72
CA GLN A 104 30.66 -10.17 32.47
C GLN A 104 30.27 -11.04 31.27
N VAL A 105 29.49 -10.48 30.37
CA VAL A 105 29.03 -11.13 29.14
C VAL A 105 29.19 -10.14 27.98
N ASP A 106 30.31 -10.25 27.26
CA ASP A 106 30.53 -9.43 26.06
C ASP A 106 29.87 -10.08 24.84
N ILE A 107 29.27 -9.27 23.98
CA ILE A 107 28.56 -9.73 22.79
C ILE A 107 29.13 -9.04 21.56
N THR A 108 29.50 -9.85 20.56
CA THR A 108 29.86 -9.36 19.22
C THR A 108 28.71 -9.56 18.30
N LEU A 109 28.18 -8.47 17.74
CA LEU A 109 27.11 -8.50 16.75
C LEU A 109 27.71 -8.56 15.35
N ALA A 110 27.45 -9.64 14.62
CA ALA A 110 27.77 -9.71 13.19
C ALA A 110 26.97 -8.68 12.40
N THR A 111 27.56 -8.09 11.35
CA THR A 111 26.81 -7.22 10.42
C THR A 111 25.68 -7.98 9.76
N GLN A 112 24.52 -7.38 9.75
CA GLN A 112 23.33 -7.97 9.15
C GLN A 112 23.52 -8.11 7.63
N THR A 113 23.30 -9.31 7.09
CA THR A 113 23.15 -9.51 5.66
C THR A 113 21.76 -9.02 5.25
N LEU A 114 21.62 -8.39 4.08
CA LEU A 114 20.37 -7.77 3.58
C LEU A 114 19.16 -8.71 3.60
N THR A 115 19.36 -10.02 3.71
CA THR A 115 18.30 -11.02 3.49
C THR A 115 17.86 -11.80 4.73
N GLN A 116 18.53 -11.69 5.87
CA GLN A 116 18.28 -12.65 6.98
C GLN A 116 17.32 -12.20 8.07
N GLN A 117 16.88 -10.96 8.08
CA GLN A 117 16.01 -10.44 9.17
C GLN A 117 14.69 -9.82 8.74
N VAL A 118 14.43 -9.69 7.44
CA VAL A 118 13.11 -9.21 6.97
C VAL A 118 12.14 -10.38 7.06
N THR A 119 11.18 -10.28 7.97
CA THR A 119 10.09 -11.24 8.10
C THR A 119 8.88 -10.73 7.34
N VAL A 120 8.38 -11.52 6.42
CA VAL A 120 7.20 -11.22 5.64
C VAL A 120 5.99 -11.97 6.18
N THR A 121 4.82 -11.35 6.14
CA THR A 121 3.55 -11.94 6.55
C THR A 121 2.68 -12.33 5.35
N ALA A 122 3.11 -11.98 4.16
CA ALA A 122 2.42 -12.27 2.90
C ALA A 122 2.23 -13.77 2.60
N THR A 123 2.89 -14.65 3.35
CA THR A 123 2.73 -16.11 3.27
C THR A 123 1.70 -16.70 4.23
N GLY A 124 0.99 -15.84 5.00
CA GLY A 124 0.04 -16.23 6.05
C GLY A 124 0.69 -16.51 7.40
N THR A 125 1.98 -16.85 7.43
CA THR A 125 2.79 -17.02 8.66
C THR A 125 4.03 -16.15 8.58
N PRO A 126 4.53 -15.59 9.72
CA PRO A 126 5.77 -14.85 9.72
C PRO A 126 6.94 -15.72 9.22
N THR A 127 7.44 -15.41 8.03
CA THR A 127 8.49 -16.19 7.34
C THR A 127 9.64 -15.26 6.95
N PRO A 128 10.91 -15.64 7.18
CA PRO A 128 12.03 -14.88 6.65
C PRO A 128 11.94 -14.72 5.13
N GLU A 129 12.12 -13.50 4.61
CA GLU A 129 12.09 -13.22 3.16
C GLU A 129 13.00 -14.15 2.36
N ALA A 130 14.14 -14.52 2.95
CA ALA A 130 15.08 -15.45 2.38
C ALA A 130 14.49 -16.85 2.03
N GLN A 131 13.42 -17.25 2.71
CA GLN A 131 12.76 -18.55 2.55
C GLN A 131 11.50 -18.46 1.65
N VAL A 132 11.16 -17.26 1.19
CA VAL A 132 9.97 -17.04 0.37
C VAL A 132 10.34 -17.12 -1.11
N GLY A 133 9.57 -17.90 -1.88
CA GLY A 133 9.70 -18.04 -3.34
C GLY A 133 8.90 -16.96 -4.09
N ALA A 134 7.89 -16.39 -3.47
CA ALA A 134 7.06 -15.33 -4.04
C ALA A 134 7.80 -13.97 -4.07
N PRO A 135 7.56 -13.11 -5.07
CA PRO A 135 8.20 -11.80 -5.17
C PRO A 135 7.58 -10.80 -4.18
N VAL A 136 8.21 -10.64 -3.02
CA VAL A 136 7.81 -9.71 -1.97
C VAL A 136 8.81 -8.56 -1.86
N SER A 137 8.32 -7.35 -1.64
CA SER A 137 9.12 -6.20 -1.26
C SER A 137 8.66 -5.67 0.09
N VAL A 138 9.60 -5.33 0.96
CA VAL A 138 9.32 -4.78 2.29
C VAL A 138 9.98 -3.43 2.44
N LEU A 139 9.21 -2.44 2.87
CA LEU A 139 9.69 -1.11 3.24
C LEU A 139 9.45 -0.90 4.73
N ASN A 140 10.49 -0.55 5.45
CA ASN A 140 10.41 -0.19 6.87
C ASN A 140 10.27 1.33 7.02
N ALA A 141 9.77 1.79 8.17
CA ALA A 141 9.51 3.21 8.47
C ALA A 141 10.66 4.16 8.13
N ASP A 142 11.91 3.72 8.27
CA ASP A 142 13.09 4.53 7.91
C ASP A 142 13.19 4.86 6.43
N GLN A 143 12.64 4.02 5.56
CA GLN A 143 12.69 4.15 4.09
C GLN A 143 11.62 5.09 3.54
N PHE A 144 10.57 5.39 4.33
CA PHE A 144 9.50 6.33 3.97
C PHE A 144 9.29 7.44 5.00
N ARG A 145 10.31 7.72 5.79
CA ARG A 145 10.28 8.72 6.88
C ARG A 145 9.90 10.13 6.42
N TYR A 146 10.14 10.46 5.16
CA TYR A 146 9.89 11.77 4.57
C TYR A 146 8.60 11.86 3.79
N SER A 147 8.07 10.72 3.36
CA SER A 147 6.83 10.64 2.62
C SER A 147 5.65 10.99 3.50
N THR A 148 4.72 11.76 2.99
CA THR A 148 3.46 12.07 3.66
C THR A 148 2.36 11.10 3.25
N GLU A 149 2.37 10.67 2.01
CA GLU A 149 1.41 9.78 1.40
C GLU A 149 2.03 8.41 1.15
N VAL A 150 1.25 7.35 1.32
CA VAL A 150 1.76 5.97 1.21
C VAL A 150 2.15 5.59 -0.22
N GLN A 151 1.61 6.25 -1.22
CA GLN A 151 1.95 6.00 -2.62
C GLN A 151 3.40 6.36 -2.98
N ASP A 152 4.00 7.36 -2.32
CA ASP A 152 5.38 7.78 -2.62
C ASP A 152 6.41 6.66 -2.40
N PRO A 153 6.48 5.99 -1.23
CA PRO A 153 7.38 4.85 -1.06
C PRO A 153 7.03 3.67 -1.98
N LEU A 154 5.78 3.49 -2.37
CA LEU A 154 5.37 2.42 -3.29
C LEU A 154 5.95 2.61 -4.70
N ARG A 155 6.23 3.86 -5.14
CA ARG A 155 6.93 4.16 -6.41
C ARG A 155 8.34 3.58 -6.47
N LEU A 156 8.94 3.26 -5.33
CA LEU A 156 10.29 2.72 -5.19
C LEU A 156 10.30 1.18 -5.09
N ILE A 157 9.29 0.52 -5.66
CA ILE A 157 9.15 -0.94 -5.72
C ILE A 157 9.10 -1.37 -7.18
N PRO A 158 9.90 -2.37 -7.62
CA PRO A 158 9.86 -2.84 -8.99
C PRO A 158 8.47 -3.39 -9.34
N GLY A 159 8.01 -3.19 -10.56
CA GLY A 159 6.70 -3.65 -11.05
C GLY A 159 5.51 -2.86 -10.52
N VAL A 160 5.72 -1.85 -9.69
CA VAL A 160 4.66 -0.97 -9.17
C VAL A 160 4.65 0.33 -9.95
N GLN A 161 3.49 0.71 -10.43
CA GLN A 161 3.25 2.00 -11.08
C GLN A 161 2.11 2.72 -10.36
N VAL A 162 2.37 3.94 -9.92
CA VAL A 162 1.37 4.83 -9.34
C VAL A 162 0.86 5.76 -10.43
N THR A 163 -0.44 5.99 -10.45
CA THR A 163 -1.07 7.00 -11.32
C THR A 163 -1.90 7.92 -10.43
N GLN A 164 -1.52 9.18 -10.40
CA GLN A 164 -2.22 10.24 -9.67
C GLN A 164 -2.84 11.22 -10.67
N THR A 165 -4.13 11.51 -10.50
CA THR A 165 -4.82 12.51 -11.32
C THR A 165 -4.65 13.89 -10.69
N GLY A 166 -3.65 14.63 -11.15
CA GLY A 166 -3.37 15.98 -10.66
C GLY A 166 -2.41 16.02 -9.47
N GLN A 167 -2.70 16.88 -8.53
CA GLN A 167 -1.81 17.26 -7.45
C GLN A 167 -2.12 16.50 -6.14
N VAL A 168 -1.63 16.97 -4.99
CA VAL A 168 -1.88 16.31 -3.70
C VAL A 168 -3.38 16.20 -3.43
N GLY A 169 -3.87 14.99 -3.14
CA GLY A 169 -5.29 14.71 -2.94
C GLY A 169 -6.04 14.30 -4.21
N GLY A 170 -5.41 14.37 -5.38
CA GLY A 170 -5.98 13.83 -6.62
C GLY A 170 -6.10 12.32 -6.58
N THR A 171 -7.13 11.79 -7.24
CA THR A 171 -7.40 10.34 -7.27
C THR A 171 -6.16 9.55 -7.64
N THR A 172 -5.76 8.62 -6.78
CA THR A 172 -4.51 7.88 -6.91
C THR A 172 -4.76 6.38 -6.93
N GLY A 173 -4.34 5.75 -8.01
CA GLY A 173 -4.39 4.30 -8.20
C GLY A 173 -3.01 3.65 -8.25
N LEU A 174 -2.97 2.37 -7.94
CA LEU A 174 -1.77 1.55 -7.95
C LEU A 174 -1.94 0.39 -8.92
N SER A 175 -1.03 0.27 -9.89
CA SER A 175 -0.93 -0.89 -10.77
C SER A 175 0.27 -1.74 -10.40
N ILE A 176 0.05 -3.02 -10.15
CA ILE A 176 1.11 -3.99 -9.92
C ILE A 176 1.24 -4.86 -11.18
N ARG A 177 2.43 -4.82 -11.83
CA ARG A 177 2.75 -5.63 -13.02
C ARG A 177 1.70 -5.57 -14.12
N GLY A 178 1.17 -4.36 -14.36
CA GLY A 178 0.20 -4.08 -15.42
C GLY A 178 -1.25 -4.42 -15.07
N GLY A 179 -1.56 -4.92 -13.89
CA GLY A 179 -2.94 -5.12 -13.42
C GLY A 179 -3.71 -3.80 -13.28
N ASN A 180 -5.02 -3.86 -13.29
CA ASN A 180 -5.87 -2.70 -13.07
C ASN A 180 -5.69 -2.14 -11.65
N VAL A 181 -6.01 -0.86 -11.45
CA VAL A 181 -5.83 -0.18 -10.16
C VAL A 181 -6.68 -0.79 -9.05
N ASP A 182 -7.80 -1.37 -9.37
CA ASP A 182 -8.74 -2.07 -8.49
C ASP A 182 -8.47 -3.58 -8.39
N ALA A 183 -7.35 -4.06 -8.96
CA ALA A 183 -6.94 -5.47 -8.95
C ALA A 183 -5.99 -5.82 -7.78
N ASN A 184 -5.81 -4.92 -6.82
CA ASN A 184 -4.87 -5.08 -5.72
C ASN A 184 -5.58 -5.05 -4.37
N LYS A 185 -5.38 -6.09 -3.56
CA LYS A 185 -5.88 -6.09 -2.18
C LYS A 185 -4.99 -5.21 -1.31
N VAL A 186 -5.57 -4.23 -0.66
CA VAL A 186 -4.87 -3.36 0.29
C VAL A 186 -5.36 -3.66 1.71
N LEU A 187 -4.44 -3.87 2.62
CA LEU A 187 -4.72 -4.21 4.01
C LEU A 187 -4.09 -3.19 4.95
N ILE A 188 -4.86 -2.67 5.89
CA ILE A 188 -4.37 -1.87 7.01
C ILE A 188 -4.55 -2.68 8.29
N ASP A 189 -3.44 -3.13 8.88
CA ASP A 189 -3.43 -4.05 10.03
C ASP A 189 -4.29 -5.32 9.81
N GLY A 190 -4.36 -5.76 8.54
CA GLY A 190 -5.14 -6.90 8.09
C GLY A 190 -6.63 -6.63 7.89
N VAL A 191 -7.07 -5.38 7.98
CA VAL A 191 -8.42 -4.93 7.56
C VAL A 191 -8.36 -4.57 6.09
N PRO A 192 -9.22 -5.14 5.22
CA PRO A 192 -9.33 -4.70 3.84
C PRO A 192 -9.68 -3.21 3.75
N ALA A 193 -8.92 -2.46 2.97
CA ALA A 193 -9.05 -1.01 2.84
C ALA A 193 -9.90 -0.59 1.64
N ASP A 194 -10.22 -1.54 0.78
CA ASP A 194 -11.03 -1.37 -0.42
C ASP A 194 -12.52 -1.20 -0.08
N ASP A 195 -13.20 -0.36 -0.86
CA ASP A 195 -14.66 -0.28 -0.88
C ASP A 195 -15.27 -1.58 -1.46
N ILE A 196 -16.60 -1.66 -1.54
CA ILE A 196 -17.29 -2.83 -2.10
C ILE A 196 -17.14 -2.93 -3.65
N GLY A 197 -16.29 -2.11 -4.24
CA GLY A 197 -15.90 -2.15 -5.66
C GLY A 197 -14.44 -2.55 -5.89
N GLY A 198 -13.70 -2.81 -4.81
CA GLY A 198 -12.26 -3.09 -4.86
C GLY A 198 -11.39 -1.83 -4.99
N ARG A 199 -11.98 -0.62 -4.91
CA ARG A 199 -11.24 0.65 -5.04
C ARG A 199 -10.65 1.08 -3.71
N VAL A 200 -9.40 1.49 -3.74
CA VAL A 200 -8.69 2.14 -2.63
C VAL A 200 -8.18 3.50 -3.11
N GLU A 201 -8.48 4.56 -2.35
CA GLU A 201 -7.93 5.89 -2.61
C GLU A 201 -6.63 6.07 -1.85
N PHE A 202 -5.49 5.88 -2.55
CA PHE A 202 -4.17 5.95 -1.93
C PHE A 202 -3.80 7.36 -1.46
N ALA A 203 -4.30 8.42 -2.11
CA ALA A 203 -4.08 9.80 -1.71
C ALA A 203 -4.60 10.10 -0.30
N ASN A 204 -5.56 9.34 0.20
CA ASN A 204 -6.13 9.50 1.52
C ASN A 204 -5.29 8.86 2.63
N ILE A 205 -4.35 7.97 2.29
CA ILE A 205 -3.58 7.19 3.26
C ILE A 205 -2.28 7.91 3.62
N ASP A 206 -2.27 8.67 4.72
CA ASP A 206 -1.06 9.26 5.30
C ASP A 206 -0.14 8.16 5.87
N THR A 207 1.18 8.32 5.73
CA THR A 207 2.19 7.38 6.24
C THR A 207 2.29 7.35 7.76
N VAL A 208 1.69 8.31 8.47
CA VAL A 208 1.76 8.41 9.93
C VAL A 208 1.27 7.14 10.59
N GLY A 209 2.04 6.65 11.54
CA GLY A 209 1.70 5.47 12.33
C GLY A 209 1.99 4.14 11.67
N PHE A 210 2.48 4.08 10.45
CA PHE A 210 2.95 2.83 9.86
C PHE A 210 4.43 2.57 10.19
N ASP A 211 4.74 1.32 10.48
CA ASP A 211 6.09 0.81 10.73
C ASP A 211 6.64 0.03 9.53
N LYS A 212 5.74 -0.61 8.78
CA LYS A 212 6.10 -1.50 7.69
C LYS A 212 5.06 -1.48 6.57
N VAL A 213 5.55 -1.52 5.33
CA VAL A 213 4.77 -1.74 4.11
C VAL A 213 5.31 -2.99 3.42
N GLU A 214 4.45 -3.98 3.20
CA GLU A 214 4.76 -5.18 2.41
C GLU A 214 3.98 -5.15 1.10
N VAL A 215 4.65 -5.43 -0.02
CA VAL A 215 4.02 -5.56 -1.33
C VAL A 215 4.35 -6.93 -1.91
N LEU A 216 3.33 -7.76 -2.01
CA LEU A 216 3.38 -9.04 -2.71
C LEU A 216 2.93 -8.81 -4.16
N ARG A 217 3.77 -9.14 -5.14
CA ARG A 217 3.52 -8.87 -6.56
C ARG A 217 3.09 -10.12 -7.32
N GLU A 218 2.17 -10.85 -6.70
CA GLU A 218 1.49 -12.00 -7.31
C GLU A 218 0.05 -12.09 -6.78
N PRO A 219 -0.87 -12.74 -7.48
CA PRO A 219 -2.19 -13.05 -6.97
C PRO A 219 -2.11 -13.85 -5.66
N ASN A 220 -2.89 -13.46 -4.68
CA ASN A 220 -2.94 -14.18 -3.41
C ASN A 220 -4.35 -14.25 -2.83
N SER A 221 -5.33 -14.48 -3.67
CA SER A 221 -6.71 -14.73 -3.22
C SER A 221 -6.82 -15.97 -2.33
N ALA A 222 -5.83 -16.87 -2.38
CA ALA A 222 -5.75 -18.03 -1.49
C ALA A 222 -5.73 -17.67 0.00
N LEU A 223 -5.06 -16.57 0.39
CA LEU A 223 -4.94 -16.14 1.78
C LEU A 223 -5.84 -14.94 2.10
N TYR A 224 -6.10 -14.07 1.12
CA TYR A 224 -6.73 -12.78 1.37
C TYR A 224 -8.14 -12.67 0.77
N GLY A 225 -8.61 -13.71 0.06
CA GLY A 225 -9.90 -13.73 -0.62
C GLY A 225 -9.90 -12.89 -1.89
N SER A 226 -11.07 -12.45 -2.32
CA SER A 226 -11.29 -11.62 -3.51
C SER A 226 -10.48 -10.32 -3.47
N ASP A 227 -10.29 -9.72 -4.66
CA ASP A 227 -9.57 -8.48 -4.97
C ASP A 227 -8.03 -8.58 -4.95
N ALA A 228 -7.44 -9.73 -4.58
CA ALA A 228 -6.00 -9.99 -4.69
C ALA A 228 -5.63 -10.55 -6.07
N LEU A 229 -6.04 -9.85 -7.14
CA LEU A 229 -5.94 -10.30 -8.53
C LEU A 229 -4.53 -10.10 -9.12
N ALA A 230 -3.88 -8.97 -8.83
CA ALA A 230 -2.54 -8.64 -9.32
C ALA A 230 -1.50 -8.61 -8.19
N GLY A 231 -1.92 -8.26 -6.96
CA GLY A 231 -1.02 -8.20 -5.82
C GLY A 231 -1.72 -7.88 -4.51
N VAL A 232 -0.89 -7.80 -3.45
CA VAL A 232 -1.35 -7.41 -2.10
C VAL A 232 -0.42 -6.36 -1.53
N VAL A 233 -0.99 -5.28 -1.00
CA VAL A 233 -0.28 -4.25 -0.23
C VAL A 233 -0.72 -4.34 1.22
N SER A 234 0.19 -4.60 2.13
CA SER A 234 -0.09 -4.71 3.57
C SER A 234 0.64 -3.63 4.35
N LEU A 235 -0.14 -2.78 5.02
CA LEU A 235 0.32 -1.67 5.85
C LEU A 235 0.18 -2.08 7.32
N THR A 236 1.29 -2.06 8.08
CA THR A 236 1.32 -2.47 9.48
C THR A 236 1.60 -1.27 10.36
N SER A 237 0.75 -1.05 11.37
CA SER A 237 0.90 0.05 12.33
C SER A 237 2.05 -0.16 13.31
N ALA A 238 2.71 0.94 13.66
CA ALA A 238 3.77 0.99 14.65
C ALA A 238 3.27 0.58 16.04
N ARG A 239 4.19 0.05 16.85
CA ARG A 239 3.97 -0.37 18.25
C ARG A 239 4.79 0.46 19.22
N GLY A 240 4.32 0.57 20.43
CA GLY A 240 5.13 1.11 21.52
C GLY A 240 6.26 0.16 21.90
N SER A 241 7.47 0.69 22.07
CA SER A 241 8.65 -0.12 22.42
C SER A 241 9.48 0.43 23.56
N THR A 242 9.25 1.70 23.98
CA THR A 242 10.03 2.39 25.00
C THR A 242 9.40 2.22 26.38
N LEU A 243 10.20 1.93 27.41
CA LEU A 243 9.71 1.83 28.79
C LEU A 243 9.22 3.15 29.36
N LEU A 244 9.81 4.27 28.96
CA LEU A 244 9.29 5.61 29.25
C LEU A 244 8.44 6.08 28.08
N PRO A 245 7.28 6.72 28.34
CA PRO A 245 6.49 7.29 27.28
C PRO A 245 7.31 8.21 26.38
N LEU A 246 7.19 8.02 25.08
CA LEU A 246 7.82 8.86 24.07
C LEU A 246 6.73 9.70 23.40
N LEU A 247 6.77 11.00 23.66
CA LEU A 247 5.93 11.99 22.99
C LEU A 247 6.76 12.65 21.89
N THR A 248 6.24 12.66 20.65
CA THR A 248 6.84 13.43 19.57
C THR A 248 5.84 14.40 19.00
N TYR A 249 6.31 15.57 18.62
CA TYR A 249 5.56 16.53 17.82
C TYR A 249 6.44 17.02 16.69
N SER A 250 5.89 17.06 15.48
CA SER A 250 6.53 17.72 14.35
C SER A 250 5.55 18.66 13.67
N GLY A 251 6.07 19.78 13.18
CA GLY A 251 5.34 20.74 12.37
C GLY A 251 6.24 21.22 11.26
N ASP A 252 5.73 21.22 10.04
CA ASP A 252 6.40 21.75 8.85
C ASP A 252 5.46 22.63 8.03
N GLY A 253 6.04 23.51 7.24
CA GLY A 253 5.36 24.34 6.27
C GLY A 253 6.12 24.41 4.97
N GLY A 254 5.43 24.69 3.88
CA GLY A 254 5.98 24.68 2.54
C GLY A 254 5.31 25.64 1.57
N ASN A 255 5.73 25.59 0.31
CA ASN A 255 5.04 26.32 -0.75
C ASN A 255 3.60 25.79 -0.94
N PHE A 256 2.81 26.44 -1.77
CA PHE A 256 1.37 26.17 -1.99
C PHE A 256 0.53 26.22 -0.70
N ASN A 257 0.92 27.04 0.28
CA ASN A 257 0.30 27.10 1.62
C ASN A 257 0.21 25.71 2.29
N THR A 258 1.19 24.86 2.04
CA THR A 258 1.26 23.55 2.67
C THR A 258 1.65 23.68 4.13
N PHE A 259 0.90 23.03 5.00
CA PHE A 259 1.17 22.96 6.43
C PHE A 259 0.85 21.55 6.94
N ARG A 260 1.79 20.95 7.68
CA ARG A 260 1.60 19.61 8.26
C ARG A 260 1.98 19.61 9.73
N GLN A 261 1.19 18.93 10.53
CA GLN A 261 1.43 18.68 11.94
C GLN A 261 1.25 17.20 12.25
N VAL A 262 2.17 16.63 13.05
CA VAL A 262 2.08 15.26 13.51
C VAL A 262 2.41 15.20 14.99
N GLY A 263 1.54 14.60 15.79
CA GLY A 263 1.77 14.27 17.19
C GLY A 263 1.74 12.75 17.38
N THR A 264 2.72 12.17 18.09
CA THR A 264 2.68 10.74 18.44
C THR A 264 2.96 10.53 19.91
N LEU A 265 2.31 9.54 20.50
CA LEU A 265 2.57 9.05 21.86
C LEU A 265 2.72 7.54 21.82
N SER A 266 3.84 7.02 22.34
CA SER A 266 4.10 5.59 22.34
C SER A 266 4.84 5.17 23.61
N GLY A 267 4.73 3.90 23.97
CA GLY A 267 5.45 3.34 25.09
C GLY A 267 4.97 1.96 25.48
N THR A 268 5.58 1.42 26.55
CA THR A 268 5.18 0.15 27.17
C THR A 268 4.95 0.37 28.65
N PHE A 269 3.96 -0.32 29.21
CA PHE A 269 3.71 -0.34 30.64
C PHE A 269 3.33 -1.76 31.08
N ARG A 270 4.23 -2.44 31.79
CA ARG A 270 4.10 -3.85 32.20
C ARG A 270 3.85 -4.75 30.98
N HIS A 271 2.62 -5.27 30.85
CA HIS A 271 2.15 -6.15 29.77
C HIS A 271 1.44 -5.41 28.65
N PHE A 272 1.37 -4.07 28.71
CA PHE A 272 0.73 -3.24 27.68
C PHE A 272 1.76 -2.51 26.83
N ASP A 273 1.57 -2.48 25.55
CA ASP A 273 2.20 -1.56 24.63
C ASP A 273 1.14 -0.67 23.97
N TYR A 274 1.51 0.58 23.70
CA TYR A 274 0.60 1.53 23.10
C TYR A 274 1.34 2.44 22.12
N TYR A 275 0.64 2.73 21.04
CA TYR A 275 1.03 3.72 20.06
C TYR A 275 -0.22 4.51 19.65
N SER A 276 -0.11 5.82 19.58
CA SER A 276 -1.17 6.71 19.10
C SER A 276 -0.55 7.83 18.32
N ALA A 277 -1.13 8.20 17.18
CA ALA A 277 -0.68 9.26 16.31
C ALA A 277 -1.85 10.09 15.79
N LEU A 278 -1.61 11.39 15.64
CA LEU A 278 -2.50 12.34 15.00
C LEU A 278 -1.70 13.08 13.93
N ALA A 279 -2.22 13.16 12.74
CA ALA A 279 -1.65 13.98 11.67
C ALA A 279 -2.72 14.89 11.06
N ARG A 280 -2.31 16.07 10.65
CA ARG A 280 -3.10 17.00 9.85
C ARG A 280 -2.22 17.54 8.74
N THR A 281 -2.70 17.43 7.51
CA THR A 281 -2.06 18.00 6.32
C THR A 281 -3.06 18.89 5.60
N ASP A 282 -2.66 20.12 5.31
CA ASP A 282 -3.43 21.08 4.56
C ASP A 282 -2.55 21.66 3.45
N THR A 283 -3.07 21.75 2.22
CA THR A 283 -2.41 22.42 1.08
C THR A 283 -3.45 23.05 0.17
N ARG A 284 -3.07 24.10 -0.55
CA ARG A 284 -3.92 24.70 -1.60
C ARG A 284 -3.58 24.21 -2.99
N ASN A 285 -2.46 23.45 -3.09
CA ASN A 285 -1.90 23.09 -4.38
C ASN A 285 -1.61 24.31 -5.28
N ASP A 286 -1.30 24.10 -6.55
CA ASP A 286 -0.90 25.16 -7.48
C ASP A 286 -2.08 25.70 -8.30
N TYR A 287 -3.09 24.88 -8.57
CA TYR A 287 -4.27 25.27 -9.33
C TYR A 287 -5.42 25.77 -8.47
N PRO A 288 -6.31 26.66 -8.99
CA PRO A 288 -7.57 26.98 -8.33
C PRO A 288 -8.45 25.74 -8.15
N ASN A 289 -9.25 25.74 -7.09
CA ASN A 289 -10.13 24.62 -6.70
C ASN A 289 -9.41 23.27 -6.59
N ASP A 290 -8.21 23.29 -6.00
CA ASP A 290 -7.37 22.10 -5.84
C ASP A 290 -6.88 21.95 -4.39
N ALA A 291 -7.62 22.50 -3.41
CA ALA A 291 -7.25 22.40 -2.02
C ALA A 291 -7.44 20.98 -1.48
N PHE A 292 -6.52 20.56 -0.64
CA PHE A 292 -6.56 19.26 0.01
C PHE A 292 -6.37 19.37 1.52
N HIS A 293 -7.21 18.67 2.26
CA HIS A 293 -7.23 18.57 3.70
C HIS A 293 -7.32 17.12 4.14
N ASN A 294 -6.34 16.64 4.89
CA ASN A 294 -6.34 15.29 5.45
C ASN A 294 -6.11 15.35 6.95
N GLY A 295 -6.98 14.71 7.72
CA GLY A 295 -6.84 14.48 9.14
C GLY A 295 -6.79 12.97 9.39
N THR A 296 -5.70 12.46 9.95
CA THR A 296 -5.51 11.04 10.26
C THR A 296 -5.28 10.84 11.75
N TYR A 297 -6.03 9.92 12.34
CA TYR A 297 -5.75 9.31 13.63
C TYR A 297 -5.35 7.86 13.45
N ALA A 298 -4.30 7.40 14.14
CA ALA A 298 -3.89 5.99 14.19
C ALA A 298 -3.63 5.56 15.63
N GLY A 299 -4.12 4.39 16.02
CA GLY A 299 -3.90 3.78 17.33
C GLY A 299 -3.60 2.30 17.22
N ASN A 300 -2.64 1.82 18.02
CA ASN A 300 -2.28 0.41 18.14
C ASN A 300 -1.98 0.10 19.60
N PHE A 301 -2.79 -0.75 20.21
CA PHE A 301 -2.78 -1.07 21.62
C PHE A 301 -2.65 -2.58 21.80
N GLY A 302 -1.61 -3.01 22.49
CA GLY A 302 -1.33 -4.42 22.74
C GLY A 302 -1.40 -4.77 24.21
N TRP A 303 -1.89 -5.96 24.52
CA TRP A 303 -1.85 -6.56 25.84
C TRP A 303 -1.33 -7.99 25.75
N THR A 304 -0.15 -8.22 26.34
CA THR A 304 0.54 -9.51 26.35
C THR A 304 0.57 -10.05 27.79
N PRO A 305 -0.54 -10.64 28.30
CA PRO A 305 -0.63 -11.09 29.69
C PRO A 305 0.39 -12.16 30.04
N ASN A 306 0.81 -12.95 29.07
CA ASN A 306 1.85 -13.98 29.17
C ASN A 306 2.47 -14.23 27.79
N THR A 307 3.47 -15.09 27.73
CA THR A 307 4.21 -15.41 26.48
C THR A 307 3.38 -16.16 25.45
N ALA A 308 2.26 -16.74 25.85
CA ALA A 308 1.37 -17.50 24.96
C ALA A 308 0.25 -16.66 24.34
N ASN A 309 -0.03 -15.48 24.87
CA ASN A 309 -1.16 -14.67 24.43
C ASN A 309 -0.76 -13.23 24.13
N ASP A 310 -1.13 -12.74 22.95
CA ASP A 310 -1.05 -11.35 22.54
C ASP A 310 -2.43 -10.92 22.02
N LEU A 311 -3.04 -9.96 22.72
CA LEU A 311 -4.28 -9.32 22.31
C LEU A 311 -3.95 -7.93 21.79
N ARG A 312 -4.49 -7.57 20.64
CA ARG A 312 -4.19 -6.30 19.99
C ARG A 312 -5.45 -5.65 19.45
N PHE A 313 -5.54 -4.36 19.67
CA PHE A 313 -6.57 -3.52 19.07
C PHE A 313 -5.91 -2.43 18.22
N THR A 314 -6.30 -2.34 16.97
CA THR A 314 -5.86 -1.28 16.05
C THR A 314 -7.06 -0.48 15.58
N VAL A 315 -6.83 0.82 15.37
CA VAL A 315 -7.83 1.74 14.84
C VAL A 315 -7.14 2.81 14.00
N ARG A 316 -7.70 3.10 12.84
CA ARG A 316 -7.29 4.24 12.01
C ARG A 316 -8.55 4.95 11.54
N LYS A 317 -8.57 6.27 11.70
CA LYS A 317 -9.62 7.13 11.15
C LYS A 317 -8.98 8.17 10.24
N VAL A 318 -9.53 8.30 9.05
CA VAL A 318 -9.11 9.27 8.05
C VAL A 318 -10.31 10.17 7.75
N THR A 319 -10.07 11.46 7.58
CA THR A 319 -11.08 12.43 7.15
C THR A 319 -10.45 13.32 6.11
N VAL A 320 -11.02 13.33 4.92
CA VAL A 320 -10.52 14.06 3.77
C VAL A 320 -11.56 15.04 3.26
N ALA A 321 -11.10 16.20 2.84
CA ALA A 321 -11.82 17.10 1.97
C ALA A 321 -10.85 17.54 0.86
N ALA A 322 -11.19 17.25 -0.38
CA ALA A 322 -10.37 17.53 -1.56
C ALA A 322 -11.22 18.23 -2.62
N ASP A 323 -10.73 19.34 -3.11
CA ASP A 323 -11.30 19.96 -4.29
C ASP A 323 -10.85 19.18 -5.52
N GLN A 324 -11.68 19.18 -6.57
CA GLN A 324 -11.46 18.39 -7.78
C GLN A 324 -11.49 19.30 -9.01
N PRO A 325 -10.34 19.89 -9.42
CA PRO A 325 -10.31 20.81 -10.56
C PRO A 325 -10.50 20.12 -11.91
N ASN A 326 -10.58 18.77 -11.92
CA ASN A 326 -10.70 17.95 -13.13
C ASN A 326 -9.47 18.06 -14.06
N ALA A 327 -9.59 17.62 -15.33
CA ALA A 327 -8.50 17.62 -16.31
C ALA A 327 -8.23 19.04 -16.86
N ILE A 328 -7.67 19.91 -16.03
CA ILE A 328 -7.54 21.35 -16.29
C ILE A 328 -6.78 21.68 -17.58
N LEU A 329 -5.82 20.83 -18.00
CA LEU A 329 -5.10 21.06 -19.27
C LEU A 329 -5.96 20.78 -20.50
N LEU A 330 -7.02 19.98 -20.36
CA LEU A 330 -7.93 19.65 -21.45
C LEU A 330 -9.10 20.64 -21.54
N TYR A 331 -9.57 21.09 -20.38
CA TYR A 331 -10.72 22.00 -20.32
C TYR A 331 -10.33 23.47 -20.25
N GLY A 332 -9.07 23.78 -19.88
CA GLY A 332 -8.56 25.16 -19.74
C GLY A 332 -9.11 25.93 -18.54
N ILE A 333 -10.01 25.35 -17.78
CA ILE A 333 -10.65 25.91 -16.59
C ILE A 333 -10.75 24.83 -15.49
N PRO A 334 -10.69 25.20 -14.21
CA PRO A 334 -10.91 24.25 -13.12
C PRO A 334 -12.42 24.04 -12.88
N ASP A 335 -12.78 22.85 -12.46
CA ASP A 335 -14.12 22.51 -11.98
C ASP A 335 -14.32 22.99 -10.52
N ALA A 336 -15.59 23.13 -10.12
CA ALA A 336 -15.98 23.51 -8.75
C ALA A 336 -16.38 22.32 -7.87
N ALA A 337 -16.05 21.12 -8.29
CA ALA A 337 -16.39 19.89 -7.57
C ALA A 337 -15.50 19.64 -6.34
N THR A 338 -16.06 18.93 -5.36
CA THR A 338 -15.35 18.52 -4.15
C THR A 338 -15.65 17.09 -3.78
N VAL A 339 -14.67 16.43 -3.15
CA VAL A 339 -14.81 15.12 -2.51
C VAL A 339 -14.67 15.28 -1.00
N LYS A 340 -15.57 14.65 -0.25
CA LYS A 340 -15.45 14.47 1.20
C LYS A 340 -15.49 12.98 1.51
N GLU A 341 -14.46 12.49 2.19
CA GLU A 341 -14.37 11.08 2.55
C GLU A 341 -14.02 10.90 4.02
N GLN A 342 -14.64 9.92 4.65
CA GLN A 342 -14.36 9.54 6.02
C GLN A 342 -14.26 8.03 6.12
N ASP A 343 -13.07 7.55 6.47
CA ASP A 343 -12.77 6.14 6.62
C ASP A 343 -12.45 5.80 8.06
N SER A 344 -12.94 4.67 8.51
CA SER A 344 -12.63 4.12 9.83
C SER A 344 -12.30 2.64 9.68
N TYR A 345 -11.06 2.29 9.97
CA TYR A 345 -10.54 0.91 10.02
C TYR A 345 -10.35 0.51 11.48
N TYR A 346 -10.82 -0.66 11.86
CA TYR A 346 -10.62 -1.18 13.22
C TYR A 346 -10.47 -2.70 13.22
N ALA A 347 -9.59 -3.20 14.07
CA ALA A 347 -9.46 -4.64 14.28
C ALA A 347 -9.08 -4.97 15.72
N GLY A 348 -9.68 -6.04 16.24
CA GLY A 348 -9.25 -6.76 17.42
C GLY A 348 -8.66 -8.10 17.02
N ALA A 349 -7.45 -8.41 17.45
CA ALA A 349 -6.76 -9.66 17.16
C ALA A 349 -6.31 -10.34 18.45
N TRP A 350 -6.48 -11.65 18.51
CA TRP A 350 -5.93 -12.50 19.54
C TRP A 350 -5.02 -13.52 18.89
N ASN A 351 -3.74 -13.51 19.29
CA ASN A 351 -2.74 -14.49 18.90
C ASN A 351 -2.44 -15.38 20.09
N ASN A 352 -2.46 -16.68 19.91
CA ASN A 352 -2.25 -17.67 20.95
C ASN A 352 -1.25 -18.72 20.52
N GLN A 353 -0.15 -18.85 21.24
CA GLN A 353 0.80 -19.96 21.14
C GLN A 353 0.36 -21.07 22.12
N THR A 354 -0.57 -21.93 21.69
CA THR A 354 -1.14 -22.99 22.53
C THR A 354 -0.08 -23.97 23.00
N THR A 355 0.82 -24.36 22.09
CA THR A 355 2.02 -25.17 22.38
C THR A 355 3.18 -24.68 21.52
N GLU A 356 4.40 -25.19 21.70
CA GLU A 356 5.55 -24.86 20.83
C GLU A 356 5.29 -25.15 19.34
N LYS A 357 4.33 -26.02 19.03
CA LYS A 357 4.00 -26.44 17.67
C LYS A 357 2.69 -25.87 17.15
N TRP A 358 1.85 -25.32 17.99
CA TRP A 358 0.50 -24.93 17.63
C TRP A 358 0.22 -23.47 17.95
N HIS A 359 0.05 -22.69 16.91
CA HIS A 359 -0.30 -21.28 16.96
C HIS A 359 -1.71 -21.06 16.40
N ASN A 360 -2.46 -20.19 17.03
CA ASN A 360 -3.81 -19.81 16.62
C ASN A 360 -3.95 -18.28 16.59
N GLN A 361 -4.74 -17.79 15.65
CA GLN A 361 -5.11 -16.39 15.54
C GLN A 361 -6.61 -16.26 15.32
N ILE A 362 -7.24 -15.35 16.04
CA ILE A 362 -8.61 -14.90 15.76
C ILE A 362 -8.56 -13.39 15.60
N ARG A 363 -9.21 -12.89 14.57
CA ARG A 363 -9.34 -11.45 14.29
C ARG A 363 -10.78 -11.14 13.94
N TYR A 364 -11.30 -10.08 14.57
CA TYR A 364 -12.51 -9.39 14.13
C TYR A 364 -12.14 -7.98 13.73
N GLY A 365 -12.67 -7.50 12.63
CA GLY A 365 -12.40 -6.15 12.19
C GLY A 365 -13.39 -5.66 11.15
N GLY A 366 -13.25 -4.41 10.78
CA GLY A 366 -14.11 -3.83 9.77
C GLY A 366 -13.68 -2.47 9.26
N LEU A 367 -14.36 -2.05 8.21
CA LEU A 367 -14.27 -0.77 7.53
C LEU A 367 -15.62 -0.06 7.58
N ARG A 368 -15.57 1.25 7.77
CA ARG A 368 -16.70 2.17 7.55
C ARG A 368 -16.18 3.29 6.68
N LEU A 369 -16.66 3.37 5.45
CA LEU A 369 -16.29 4.37 4.46
C LEU A 369 -17.53 5.19 4.09
N HIS A 370 -17.38 6.51 4.06
CA HIS A 370 -18.41 7.45 3.63
C HIS A 370 -17.79 8.37 2.59
N TYR A 371 -18.15 8.13 1.34
CA TYR A 371 -17.72 8.93 0.20
C TYR A 371 -18.86 9.84 -0.26
N ASN A 372 -18.56 11.12 -0.44
CA ASN A 372 -19.46 12.11 -1.00
C ASN A 372 -18.68 12.97 -2.00
N TYR A 373 -19.11 12.94 -3.25
CA TYR A 373 -18.69 13.85 -4.30
C TYR A 373 -19.83 14.86 -4.54
N THR A 374 -19.52 16.14 -4.63
CA THR A 374 -20.47 17.21 -4.93
C THR A 374 -19.90 18.10 -6.02
N ASP A 375 -20.58 18.20 -7.13
CA ASP A 375 -20.37 19.21 -8.15
C ASP A 375 -21.41 20.33 -7.93
N PHE A 376 -20.93 21.51 -7.53
CA PHE A 376 -21.79 22.56 -6.99
C PHE A 376 -22.56 23.33 -8.07
N ALA A 377 -21.98 23.51 -9.25
CA ALA A 377 -22.52 24.32 -10.31
C ALA A 377 -21.94 23.93 -11.66
N ALA A 378 -22.70 24.13 -12.71
CA ALA A 378 -22.18 23.99 -14.05
C ALA A 378 -21.01 24.95 -14.31
N THR A 379 -19.91 24.43 -14.81
CA THR A 379 -18.67 25.15 -15.07
C THR A 379 -18.45 25.32 -16.57
N GLY A 380 -18.08 26.52 -17.01
CA GLY A 380 -17.80 26.83 -18.40
C GLY A 380 -18.75 27.85 -19.01
N VAL A 381 -18.63 28.06 -20.32
CA VAL A 381 -19.49 28.95 -21.09
C VAL A 381 -20.66 28.16 -21.66
N TYR A 382 -21.87 28.52 -21.27
CA TYR A 382 -23.06 27.82 -21.74
C TYR A 382 -23.33 28.10 -23.24
N ASP A 383 -23.45 27.04 -24.00
CA ASP A 383 -23.90 27.04 -25.38
C ASP A 383 -25.39 26.58 -25.45
N PRO A 384 -26.32 27.52 -25.74
CA PRO A 384 -27.74 27.20 -25.76
C PRO A 384 -28.20 26.43 -27.00
N GLU A 385 -27.40 26.37 -28.08
CA GLU A 385 -27.73 25.63 -29.28
C GLU A 385 -27.56 24.12 -29.08
N GLU A 386 -26.45 23.75 -28.41
CA GLU A 386 -26.13 22.35 -28.14
C GLU A 386 -26.48 21.93 -26.68
N ASP A 387 -26.97 22.85 -25.86
CA ASP A 387 -27.25 22.65 -24.41
C ASP A 387 -26.04 22.03 -23.66
N VAL A 388 -24.89 22.61 -23.87
CA VAL A 388 -23.62 22.18 -23.26
C VAL A 388 -22.87 23.35 -22.64
N TYR A 389 -21.93 23.05 -21.75
CA TYR A 389 -21.00 24.01 -21.19
C TYR A 389 -19.60 23.76 -21.76
N LEU A 390 -19.03 24.77 -22.39
CA LEU A 390 -17.72 24.71 -23.04
C LEU A 390 -16.62 25.16 -22.08
N GLY A 391 -15.50 24.46 -22.10
CA GLY A 391 -14.25 24.87 -21.45
C GLY A 391 -13.65 26.11 -22.10
N ALA A 392 -12.49 26.56 -21.62
CA ALA A 392 -11.73 27.61 -22.30
C ALA A 392 -11.01 27.07 -23.54
N PRO A 393 -10.68 27.95 -24.52
CA PRO A 393 -9.85 27.54 -25.65
C PRO A 393 -8.47 27.03 -25.18
N VAL A 394 -8.08 25.86 -25.65
CA VAL A 394 -6.79 25.23 -25.33
C VAL A 394 -6.04 24.84 -26.59
N ASN A 395 -4.72 24.73 -26.45
CA ASN A 395 -3.83 24.14 -27.44
C ASN A 395 -3.06 22.99 -26.77
N ILE A 396 -3.47 21.78 -27.10
CA ILE A 396 -2.97 20.57 -26.46
C ILE A 396 -1.90 19.95 -27.36
N GLN A 397 -0.71 19.75 -26.80
CA GLN A 397 0.39 19.03 -27.44
C GLN A 397 0.61 17.70 -26.73
N ALA A 398 0.43 16.60 -27.46
CA ALA A 398 0.66 15.25 -26.95
C ALA A 398 2.13 14.82 -27.13
N ALA A 399 2.60 13.92 -26.28
CA ALA A 399 3.94 13.39 -26.36
C ALA A 399 4.20 12.52 -27.61
N ASN A 400 3.15 12.06 -28.27
CA ASN A 400 3.23 11.34 -29.55
C ASN A 400 3.45 12.26 -30.77
N GLY A 401 3.52 13.58 -30.57
CA GLY A 401 3.77 14.58 -31.63
C GLY A 401 2.53 15.15 -32.31
N TYR A 402 1.34 14.69 -31.92
CA TYR A 402 0.09 15.27 -32.40
C TYR A 402 -0.34 16.45 -31.53
N SER A 403 -1.10 17.37 -32.09
CA SER A 403 -1.65 18.52 -31.39
C SER A 403 -3.03 18.86 -31.89
N VAL A 404 -3.85 19.39 -31.01
CA VAL A 404 -5.20 19.91 -31.32
C VAL A 404 -5.43 21.24 -30.61
N SER A 405 -6.20 22.11 -31.22
CA SER A 405 -6.60 23.39 -30.64
C SER A 405 -8.13 23.51 -30.72
N GLY A 406 -8.75 23.99 -29.68
CA GLY A 406 -10.20 24.16 -29.64
C GLY A 406 -10.73 24.32 -28.23
N GLN A 407 -12.01 24.06 -28.05
CA GLN A 407 -12.69 24.03 -26.78
C GLN A 407 -13.33 22.66 -26.59
N ALA A 408 -13.24 22.12 -25.40
CA ALA A 408 -13.88 20.87 -25.04
C ALA A 408 -15.28 21.13 -24.45
N ILE A 409 -16.19 20.20 -24.63
CA ILE A 409 -17.41 20.12 -23.85
C ILE A 409 -16.98 19.74 -22.41
N PHE A 410 -17.26 20.64 -21.48
CA PHE A 410 -16.92 20.41 -20.08
C PHE A 410 -18.03 19.63 -19.38
N GLN A 411 -19.29 20.06 -19.59
CA GLN A 411 -20.47 19.47 -18.98
C GLN A 411 -21.66 19.56 -19.92
N TYR A 412 -22.63 18.65 -19.74
CA TYR A 412 -23.89 18.68 -20.46
C TYR A 412 -24.92 19.54 -19.71
N GLY A 413 -25.85 20.13 -20.45
CA GLY A 413 -26.90 20.97 -19.92
C GLY A 413 -28.10 20.18 -19.36
N SER A 414 -29.16 20.93 -19.04
CA SER A 414 -30.35 20.37 -18.40
C SER A 414 -31.15 19.42 -19.29
N SER A 415 -31.09 19.54 -20.61
CA SER A 415 -31.73 18.62 -21.57
C SER A 415 -31.18 17.21 -21.50
N TYR A 416 -29.94 17.06 -21.07
CA TYR A 416 -29.31 15.79 -20.81
C TYR A 416 -29.50 15.27 -19.38
N GLY A 417 -30.39 15.94 -18.60
CA GLY A 417 -30.68 15.55 -17.24
C GLY A 417 -29.66 16.02 -16.18
N SER A 418 -28.68 16.81 -16.56
CA SER A 418 -27.71 17.39 -15.61
C SER A 418 -28.39 18.36 -14.66
N THR A 419 -28.28 18.14 -13.38
CA THR A 419 -28.83 19.01 -12.31
C THR A 419 -27.73 19.36 -11.33
N TYR A 420 -27.76 20.60 -10.84
CA TYR A 420 -26.77 21.10 -9.89
C TYR A 420 -27.46 21.60 -8.63
N PRO A 421 -26.85 21.39 -7.41
CA PRO A 421 -25.65 20.57 -7.20
C PRO A 421 -25.89 19.11 -7.58
N ASN A 422 -24.88 18.48 -8.18
CA ASN A 422 -24.88 17.06 -8.47
C ASN A 422 -24.09 16.32 -7.38
N ASP A 423 -24.79 15.56 -6.57
CA ASP A 423 -24.23 14.79 -5.47
C ASP A 423 -24.15 13.31 -5.86
N TYR A 424 -23.00 12.69 -5.55
CA TYR A 424 -22.82 11.26 -5.61
C TYR A 424 -22.35 10.74 -4.26
N LEU A 425 -23.16 9.91 -3.63
CA LEU A 425 -22.92 9.29 -2.33
C LEU A 425 -22.62 7.81 -2.50
N ALA A 426 -21.54 7.32 -1.91
CA ALA A 426 -21.17 5.90 -1.96
C ALA A 426 -20.64 5.40 -0.61
N PRO A 427 -21.50 5.23 0.41
CA PRO A 427 -21.10 4.61 1.67
C PRO A 427 -20.81 3.13 1.49
N SER A 428 -19.73 2.66 2.07
CA SER A 428 -19.34 1.25 2.14
C SER A 428 -19.10 0.82 3.58
N LYS A 429 -19.45 -0.41 3.89
CA LYS A 429 -19.31 -1.01 5.21
C LYS A 429 -18.92 -2.47 5.05
N ARG A 430 -17.89 -2.87 5.79
CA ARG A 430 -17.39 -4.25 5.83
C ARG A 430 -17.17 -4.65 7.27
N ASP A 431 -17.60 -5.86 7.63
CA ASP A 431 -17.26 -6.54 8.86
C ASP A 431 -16.75 -7.93 8.54
N PHE A 432 -15.71 -8.39 9.22
CA PHE A 432 -15.18 -9.73 9.00
C PHE A 432 -14.73 -10.41 10.30
N VAL A 433 -14.80 -11.73 10.29
CA VAL A 433 -14.17 -12.60 11.27
C VAL A 433 -13.16 -13.47 10.52
N TYR A 434 -11.95 -13.54 11.04
CA TYR A 434 -10.88 -14.39 10.53
C TYR A 434 -10.36 -15.29 11.64
N ALA A 435 -10.24 -16.59 11.38
CA ALA A 435 -9.64 -17.57 12.28
C ALA A 435 -8.58 -18.38 11.52
N GLN A 436 -7.38 -18.48 12.09
CA GLN A 436 -6.26 -19.24 11.53
C GLN A 436 -5.68 -20.15 12.59
N SER A 437 -5.25 -21.34 12.16
CA SER A 437 -4.53 -22.30 12.97
C SER A 437 -3.32 -22.82 12.19
N ASP A 438 -2.14 -22.67 12.79
CA ASP A 438 -0.87 -23.13 12.23
C ASP A 438 -0.34 -24.27 13.10
N TYR A 439 -0.08 -25.42 12.49
CA TYR A 439 0.45 -26.58 13.21
C TYR A 439 1.79 -27.02 12.60
N ARG A 440 2.86 -26.97 13.38
CA ARG A 440 4.18 -27.50 13.01
C ARG A 440 4.20 -29.02 13.15
N ILE A 441 3.98 -29.73 12.05
CA ILE A 441 3.96 -31.19 11.99
C ILE A 441 5.32 -31.74 12.47
N ASN A 442 6.40 -31.17 11.95
CA ASN A 442 7.79 -31.46 12.35
C ASN A 442 8.66 -30.21 12.17
N ALA A 443 9.98 -30.34 12.29
CA ALA A 443 10.92 -29.21 12.15
C ALA A 443 10.91 -28.55 10.76
N HIS A 444 10.40 -29.27 9.74
CA HIS A 444 10.48 -28.87 8.34
C HIS A 444 9.12 -28.60 7.68
N ILE A 445 8.00 -28.90 8.34
CA ILE A 445 6.67 -28.81 7.72
C ILE A 445 5.71 -28.12 8.67
N VAL A 446 5.06 -27.06 8.18
CA VAL A 446 3.96 -26.34 8.83
C VAL A 446 2.71 -26.45 7.97
N ALA A 447 1.61 -26.85 8.58
CA ALA A 447 0.28 -26.81 7.98
C ALA A 447 -0.47 -25.62 8.51
N LEU A 448 -1.16 -24.88 7.62
CA LEU A 448 -2.03 -23.77 7.94
C LEU A 448 -3.44 -24.11 7.47
N GLY A 449 -4.41 -23.89 8.34
CA GLY A 449 -5.82 -23.84 8.00
C GLY A 449 -6.41 -22.50 8.46
N ALA A 450 -7.19 -21.85 7.61
CA ALA A 450 -7.87 -20.62 7.97
C ALA A 450 -9.29 -20.56 7.43
N PHE A 451 -10.11 -19.78 8.12
CA PHE A 451 -11.49 -19.48 7.80
C PHE A 451 -11.70 -17.97 7.90
N LYS A 452 -12.40 -17.38 6.94
CA LYS A 452 -12.85 -15.99 6.96
C LYS A 452 -14.33 -15.93 6.58
N TYR A 453 -15.09 -15.20 7.34
CA TYR A 453 -16.42 -14.72 6.96
C TYR A 453 -16.36 -13.21 6.80
N GLU A 454 -16.94 -12.70 5.74
CA GLU A 454 -16.96 -11.27 5.41
C GLU A 454 -18.38 -10.87 5.02
N ASP A 455 -18.91 -9.81 5.66
CA ASP A 455 -20.20 -9.19 5.38
C ASP A 455 -19.93 -7.79 4.80
N GLU A 456 -20.33 -7.56 3.57
CA GLU A 456 -20.12 -6.32 2.84
C GLU A 456 -21.45 -5.69 2.45
N ARG A 457 -21.58 -4.40 2.71
CA ARG A 457 -22.76 -3.59 2.39
C ARG A 457 -22.32 -2.25 1.83
N GLY A 458 -22.95 -1.86 0.72
CA GLY A 458 -22.73 -0.56 0.14
C GLY A 458 -23.97 -0.07 -0.58
N SER A 459 -23.98 1.21 -0.88
CA SER A 459 -25.01 1.80 -1.73
C SER A 459 -24.43 2.93 -2.55
N THR A 460 -25.07 3.25 -3.65
CA THR A 460 -24.81 4.43 -4.46
C THR A 460 -26.08 5.25 -4.60
N LEU A 461 -25.95 6.56 -4.53
CA LEU A 461 -27.05 7.50 -4.72
C LEU A 461 -26.53 8.71 -5.50
N THR A 462 -27.12 8.99 -6.63
CA THR A 462 -26.92 10.22 -7.41
C THR A 462 -28.09 11.18 -7.18
N SER A 463 -27.85 12.50 -7.30
CA SER A 463 -28.91 13.50 -7.22
C SER A 463 -30.09 13.18 -8.13
N GLY A 464 -31.29 13.14 -7.56
CA GLY A 464 -32.53 12.80 -8.28
C GLY A 464 -32.72 11.31 -8.61
N GLY A 465 -31.72 10.46 -8.32
CA GLY A 465 -31.78 9.01 -8.53
C GLY A 465 -32.39 8.23 -7.37
N THR A 466 -32.61 6.95 -7.59
CA THR A 466 -32.97 5.99 -6.54
C THR A 466 -31.71 5.33 -5.98
N PRO A 467 -31.60 5.15 -4.66
CA PRO A 467 -30.45 4.44 -4.08
C PRO A 467 -30.37 3.01 -4.61
N THR A 468 -29.19 2.62 -5.09
CA THR A 468 -28.86 1.22 -5.37
C THR A 468 -28.09 0.67 -4.19
N ALA A 469 -28.58 -0.34 -3.52
CA ALA A 469 -27.93 -0.97 -2.37
C ALA A 469 -27.55 -2.40 -2.72
N ILE A 470 -26.35 -2.80 -2.30
CA ILE A 470 -25.83 -4.16 -2.46
C ILE A 470 -25.34 -4.67 -1.10
N GLU A 471 -25.70 -5.91 -0.83
CA GLU A 471 -25.25 -6.67 0.34
C GLU A 471 -24.74 -8.02 -0.14
N ARG A 472 -23.55 -8.45 0.33
CA ARG A 472 -23.00 -9.75 0.01
C ARG A 472 -22.26 -10.34 1.19
N GLY A 473 -22.31 -11.67 1.31
CA GLY A 473 -21.59 -12.43 2.31
C GLY A 473 -20.66 -13.43 1.64
N ASN A 474 -19.40 -13.48 2.11
CA ASN A 474 -18.34 -14.32 1.55
C ASN A 474 -17.80 -15.24 2.63
N TYR A 475 -17.68 -16.53 2.31
CA TYR A 475 -17.02 -17.53 3.14
C TYR A 475 -15.72 -17.97 2.44
N SER A 476 -14.59 -17.80 3.08
CA SER A 476 -13.29 -18.20 2.53
C SER A 476 -12.63 -19.24 3.44
N TYR A 477 -12.15 -20.30 2.86
CA TYR A 477 -11.39 -21.37 3.52
C TYR A 477 -10.00 -21.43 2.90
N THR A 478 -8.96 -21.44 3.70
CA THR A 478 -7.58 -21.57 3.22
C THR A 478 -6.95 -22.83 3.79
N VAL A 479 -6.31 -23.59 2.94
CA VAL A 479 -5.41 -24.68 3.36
C VAL A 479 -4.05 -24.51 2.69
N GLN A 480 -2.97 -24.60 3.49
CA GLN A 480 -1.62 -24.42 3.00
C GLN A 480 -0.64 -25.34 3.74
N LEU A 481 0.31 -25.87 2.99
CA LEU A 481 1.51 -26.53 3.50
C LEU A 481 2.74 -25.70 3.12
N ALA A 482 3.57 -25.39 4.10
CA ALA A 482 4.86 -24.74 3.90
C ALA A 482 5.96 -25.55 4.56
N GLY A 483 7.13 -25.56 3.97
CA GLY A 483 8.23 -26.31 4.55
C GLY A 483 9.55 -26.15 3.81
N ASP A 484 10.53 -26.94 4.28
CA ASP A 484 11.84 -27.00 3.64
C ASP A 484 12.32 -28.44 3.47
N LEU A 485 13.15 -28.65 2.43
CA LEU A 485 13.90 -29.87 2.20
C LEU A 485 15.40 -29.52 2.19
N TRP A 486 16.17 -30.28 2.97
CA TRP A 486 17.64 -30.14 3.09
C TRP A 486 18.11 -28.75 3.50
N ASN A 487 17.21 -27.91 4.08
CA ASN A 487 17.45 -26.49 4.35
C ASN A 487 17.93 -25.70 3.10
N ARG A 488 17.55 -26.12 1.90
CA ARG A 488 17.92 -25.50 0.61
C ARG A 488 16.72 -25.21 -0.26
N LEU A 489 15.74 -26.12 -0.26
CA LEU A 489 14.49 -25.95 -1.01
C LEU A 489 13.39 -25.60 -0.01
N TYR A 490 12.88 -24.38 -0.10
CA TYR A 490 11.71 -23.91 0.63
C TYR A 490 10.52 -23.92 -0.30
N TYR A 491 9.39 -24.38 0.18
CA TYR A 491 8.17 -24.47 -0.62
C TYR A 491 6.94 -24.04 0.16
N THR A 492 5.98 -23.50 -0.56
CA THR A 492 4.62 -23.24 -0.08
C THR A 492 3.65 -23.70 -1.15
N VAL A 493 2.66 -24.51 -0.78
CA VAL A 493 1.58 -24.98 -1.66
C VAL A 493 0.28 -24.87 -0.91
N GLY A 494 -0.74 -24.30 -1.52
CA GLY A 494 -2.03 -24.12 -0.89
C GLY A 494 -3.12 -23.74 -1.87
N SER A 495 -4.33 -23.64 -1.37
CA SER A 495 -5.49 -23.10 -2.10
C SER A 495 -6.42 -22.39 -1.15
N GLY A 496 -6.99 -21.29 -1.62
CA GLY A 496 -8.21 -20.72 -1.11
C GLY A 496 -9.42 -21.37 -1.77
N LEU A 497 -10.48 -21.51 -1.03
CA LEU A 497 -11.80 -21.93 -1.50
C LEU A 497 -12.78 -20.87 -1.02
N GLU A 498 -13.41 -20.16 -1.93
CA GLU A 498 -14.35 -19.09 -1.62
C GLU A 498 -15.75 -19.46 -2.07
N ASP A 499 -16.72 -19.33 -1.17
CA ASP A 499 -18.14 -19.43 -1.44
C ASP A 499 -18.75 -18.03 -1.29
N ASN A 500 -19.06 -17.44 -2.43
CA ASN A 500 -19.47 -16.06 -2.57
C ASN A 500 -20.95 -15.99 -2.95
N GLY A 501 -21.70 -15.12 -2.27
CA GLY A 501 -23.13 -14.96 -2.49
C GLY A 501 -23.54 -14.53 -3.91
N LEU A 502 -22.59 -13.95 -4.69
CA LEU A 502 -22.86 -13.47 -6.05
C LEU A 502 -22.57 -14.53 -7.12
N PHE A 503 -21.41 -15.18 -7.07
CA PHE A 503 -20.92 -16.07 -8.15
C PHE A 503 -20.70 -17.53 -7.71
N GLY A 504 -21.01 -17.86 -6.43
CA GLY A 504 -20.86 -19.21 -5.89
C GLY A 504 -19.42 -19.57 -5.59
N PHE A 505 -19.04 -20.81 -5.89
CA PHE A 505 -17.77 -21.41 -5.46
C PHE A 505 -16.60 -21.11 -6.41
N ALA A 506 -15.48 -20.65 -5.85
CA ALA A 506 -14.23 -20.44 -6.58
C ALA A 506 -13.03 -21.03 -5.83
N ALA A 507 -12.07 -21.62 -6.58
CA ALA A 507 -10.80 -22.11 -6.06
C ALA A 507 -9.63 -21.31 -6.58
N THR A 508 -8.70 -20.95 -5.69
CA THR A 508 -7.55 -20.11 -5.95
C THR A 508 -6.25 -20.81 -5.52
N PRO A 509 -5.75 -21.78 -6.31
CA PRO A 509 -4.50 -22.47 -6.01
C PRO A 509 -3.30 -21.52 -6.10
N ARG A 510 -2.30 -21.79 -5.24
CA ARG A 510 -0.99 -21.13 -5.27
C ARG A 510 0.13 -22.10 -4.96
N ALA A 511 1.32 -21.81 -5.49
CA ALA A 511 2.54 -22.53 -5.16
C ALA A 511 3.73 -21.59 -5.25
N SER A 512 4.71 -21.73 -4.35
CA SER A 512 5.98 -21.02 -4.47
C SER A 512 7.14 -21.89 -4.05
N LEU A 513 8.29 -21.70 -4.70
CA LEU A 513 9.53 -22.44 -4.46
C LEU A 513 10.71 -21.46 -4.38
N ALA A 514 11.55 -21.63 -3.40
CA ALA A 514 12.85 -20.95 -3.28
C ALA A 514 13.96 -21.99 -3.12
N TYR A 515 14.86 -22.05 -4.08
CA TYR A 515 15.96 -23.04 -4.08
C TYR A 515 17.32 -22.36 -4.03
N TYR A 516 18.10 -22.66 -3.01
CA TYR A 516 19.47 -22.19 -2.87
C TYR A 516 20.46 -23.06 -3.63
N LEU A 517 20.99 -22.57 -4.75
CA LEU A 517 22.16 -23.12 -5.41
C LEU A 517 23.39 -22.97 -4.50
N PHE A 518 23.58 -21.76 -3.95
CA PHE A 518 24.60 -21.45 -2.94
C PHE A 518 23.92 -20.76 -1.76
N ARG A 519 24.07 -21.34 -0.56
CA ARG A 519 23.48 -20.74 0.66
C ARG A 519 24.19 -19.44 1.05
N PRO A 520 23.48 -18.48 1.66
CA PRO A 520 24.08 -17.29 2.25
C PRO A 520 25.14 -17.68 3.30
N GLY A 521 26.21 -16.88 3.41
CA GLY A 521 27.26 -17.07 4.41
C GLY A 521 28.58 -17.63 3.89
N ASN A 522 28.69 -18.00 2.62
CA ASN A 522 29.96 -18.30 2.00
C ASN A 522 30.84 -17.05 1.92
N ALA A 523 32.05 -17.11 2.44
CA ALA A 523 33.03 -16.03 2.27
C ALA A 523 33.43 -15.95 0.79
N GLY A 524 33.17 -14.79 0.17
CA GLY A 524 33.50 -14.57 -1.23
C GLY A 524 32.70 -13.45 -1.87
N TRP A 525 33.01 -13.13 -3.10
CA TRP A 525 32.26 -12.13 -3.86
C TRP A 525 30.84 -12.66 -4.25
N LEU A 526 30.68 -13.98 -4.48
CA LEU A 526 29.38 -14.66 -4.61
C LEU A 526 29.00 -15.28 -3.27
N SER A 527 28.13 -14.62 -2.51
CA SER A 527 27.81 -15.02 -1.15
C SER A 527 26.50 -15.78 -0.97
N GLY A 528 25.68 -15.89 -2.02
CA GLY A 528 24.45 -16.67 -2.01
C GLY A 528 23.71 -16.55 -3.33
N THR A 529 23.16 -17.65 -3.85
CA THR A 529 22.35 -17.67 -5.09
C THR A 529 21.06 -18.45 -4.82
N LYS A 530 19.92 -17.79 -4.99
CA LYS A 530 18.58 -18.35 -4.81
C LYS A 530 17.80 -18.28 -6.12
N LEU A 531 17.22 -19.38 -6.53
CA LEU A 531 16.23 -19.45 -7.59
C LEU A 531 14.84 -19.38 -6.98
N ASN A 532 13.97 -18.58 -7.56
CA ASN A 532 12.59 -18.39 -7.16
C ASN A 532 11.64 -18.81 -8.27
N PHE A 533 10.54 -19.42 -7.89
CA PHE A 533 9.42 -19.70 -8.77
C PHE A 533 8.13 -19.52 -7.98
N SER A 534 7.12 -18.91 -8.59
CA SER A 534 5.78 -18.85 -8.01
C SER A 534 4.69 -18.97 -9.08
N PHE A 535 3.54 -19.45 -8.62
CA PHE A 535 2.29 -19.55 -9.37
C PHE A 535 1.15 -19.14 -8.45
N GLY A 536 0.26 -18.29 -8.94
CA GLY A 536 -0.95 -17.91 -8.23
C GLY A 536 -2.13 -17.69 -9.16
N LYS A 537 -3.33 -18.06 -8.69
CA LYS A 537 -4.62 -17.68 -9.29
C LYS A 537 -5.29 -16.67 -8.39
N GLY A 538 -5.73 -15.54 -8.98
CA GLY A 538 -6.52 -14.52 -8.31
C GLY A 538 -7.96 -14.51 -8.79
N ILE A 539 -8.84 -13.97 -7.95
CA ILE A 539 -10.23 -13.65 -8.27
C ILE A 539 -10.54 -12.24 -7.75
N LYS A 540 -11.46 -11.55 -8.42
CA LYS A 540 -12.01 -10.28 -7.98
C LYS A 540 -13.52 -10.27 -8.20
N GLU A 541 -14.24 -9.74 -7.23
CA GLU A 541 -15.67 -9.57 -7.32
C GLU A 541 -16.05 -8.37 -8.20
N PRO A 542 -17.15 -8.44 -8.96
CA PRO A 542 -17.66 -7.28 -9.68
C PRO A 542 -18.00 -6.13 -8.74
N SER A 543 -17.72 -4.89 -9.16
CA SER A 543 -18.09 -3.69 -8.40
C SER A 543 -19.60 -3.51 -8.30
N ILE A 544 -20.07 -2.74 -7.31
CA ILE A 544 -21.49 -2.37 -7.18
C ILE A 544 -22.01 -1.73 -8.48
N TYR A 545 -21.21 -0.83 -9.05
CA TYR A 545 -21.58 -0.14 -10.28
C TYR A 545 -21.85 -1.14 -11.42
N TYR A 546 -20.92 -2.05 -11.70
CA TYR A 546 -21.11 -3.04 -12.75
C TYR A 546 -22.24 -4.04 -12.45
N GLN A 547 -22.47 -4.36 -11.18
CA GLN A 547 -23.60 -5.20 -10.80
C GLN A 547 -24.93 -4.52 -11.14
N SER A 548 -25.10 -3.23 -10.82
CA SER A 548 -26.35 -2.47 -11.05
C SER A 548 -26.68 -2.23 -12.52
N ILE A 549 -25.70 -2.31 -13.42
CA ILE A 549 -25.87 -2.19 -14.87
C ILE A 549 -25.58 -3.49 -15.61
N SER A 550 -25.56 -4.62 -14.90
CA SER A 550 -25.35 -5.93 -15.52
C SER A 550 -26.56 -6.41 -16.29
N LEU A 551 -26.31 -7.25 -17.30
CA LEU A 551 -27.40 -7.85 -18.07
C LEU A 551 -28.39 -8.63 -17.19
N SER A 552 -27.90 -9.29 -16.15
CA SER A 552 -28.73 -10.01 -15.17
C SER A 552 -29.58 -9.10 -14.29
N ASP A 553 -29.10 -7.90 -13.94
CA ASP A 553 -29.85 -6.93 -13.14
C ASP A 553 -30.91 -6.22 -13.98
N ILE A 554 -30.58 -5.86 -15.24
CA ILE A 554 -31.49 -5.16 -16.15
C ILE A 554 -32.66 -6.07 -16.58
N VAL A 555 -32.39 -7.31 -16.97
CA VAL A 555 -33.40 -8.21 -17.54
C VAL A 555 -33.90 -9.22 -16.48
N GLY A 556 -33.04 -9.76 -15.68
CA GLY A 556 -33.37 -10.71 -14.59
C GLY A 556 -33.86 -12.06 -15.07
N VAL A 557 -35.10 -12.11 -15.63
CA VAL A 557 -35.78 -13.34 -16.05
C VAL A 557 -36.12 -13.28 -17.54
N LEU A 558 -35.75 -14.32 -18.26
CA LEU A 558 -36.07 -14.48 -19.68
C LEU A 558 -37.53 -14.84 -19.91
N PRO A 559 -38.08 -14.62 -21.13
CA PRO A 559 -39.44 -14.99 -21.47
C PRO A 559 -39.77 -16.48 -21.28
N ASP A 560 -38.77 -17.36 -21.34
CA ASP A 560 -38.89 -18.80 -21.09
C ASP A 560 -38.86 -19.19 -19.59
N GLY A 561 -38.76 -18.20 -18.69
CA GLY A 561 -38.71 -18.37 -17.23
C GLY A 561 -37.30 -18.69 -16.67
N ASN A 562 -36.28 -18.76 -17.50
CA ASN A 562 -34.91 -18.92 -17.04
C ASN A 562 -34.36 -17.57 -16.54
N HIS A 563 -33.43 -17.63 -15.55
CA HIS A 563 -32.71 -16.45 -15.09
C HIS A 563 -31.48 -16.15 -15.94
N VAL A 564 -31.22 -14.88 -16.20
CA VAL A 564 -29.95 -14.44 -16.77
C VAL A 564 -28.87 -14.66 -15.70
N SER A 565 -27.77 -15.30 -16.08
CA SER A 565 -26.67 -15.51 -15.15
C SER A 565 -26.05 -14.18 -14.71
N PRO A 566 -25.80 -13.99 -13.41
CA PRO A 566 -25.10 -12.80 -12.93
C PRO A 566 -23.68 -12.72 -13.50
N ILE A 567 -23.11 -11.52 -13.49
CA ILE A 567 -21.70 -11.34 -13.85
C ILE A 567 -20.81 -12.12 -12.85
N GLY A 568 -19.86 -12.86 -13.40
CA GLY A 568 -18.93 -13.69 -12.63
C GLY A 568 -17.68 -12.92 -12.17
N PRO A 569 -16.82 -13.56 -11.38
CA PRO A 569 -15.60 -12.94 -10.92
C PRO A 569 -14.60 -12.72 -12.07
N GLU A 570 -13.90 -11.60 -12.00
CA GLU A 570 -12.69 -11.40 -12.79
C GLU A 570 -11.61 -12.37 -12.29
N THR A 571 -10.79 -12.88 -13.18
CA THR A 571 -9.76 -13.87 -12.80
C THR A 571 -8.39 -13.51 -13.33
N SER A 572 -7.35 -13.94 -12.61
CA SER A 572 -5.97 -13.86 -13.09
C SER A 572 -5.21 -15.17 -12.88
N ARG A 573 -4.16 -15.35 -13.69
CA ARG A 573 -3.14 -16.38 -13.51
C ARG A 573 -1.77 -15.74 -13.66
N THR A 574 -0.89 -16.02 -12.73
CA THR A 574 0.48 -15.50 -12.75
C THR A 574 1.49 -16.62 -12.62
N PHE A 575 2.54 -16.50 -13.40
CA PHE A 575 3.74 -17.35 -13.32
C PHE A 575 4.96 -16.42 -13.17
N ASP A 576 5.77 -16.68 -12.16
CA ASP A 576 7.01 -15.96 -11.91
C ASP A 576 8.20 -16.91 -11.88
N GLY A 577 9.34 -16.42 -12.38
CA GLY A 577 10.61 -17.12 -12.24
C GLY A 577 11.74 -16.12 -12.08
N GLY A 578 12.63 -16.34 -11.13
CA GLY A 578 13.67 -15.37 -10.84
C GLY A 578 14.92 -15.94 -10.18
N ILE A 579 15.93 -15.10 -10.09
CA ILE A 579 17.19 -15.35 -9.43
C ILE A 579 17.56 -14.20 -8.52
N ASP A 580 17.88 -14.49 -7.27
CA ASP A 580 18.45 -13.55 -6.32
C ASP A 580 19.92 -13.90 -6.09
N GLN A 581 20.80 -12.96 -6.40
CA GLN A 581 22.23 -13.10 -6.21
C GLN A 581 22.71 -12.18 -5.10
N GLN A 582 23.28 -12.74 -4.04
CA GLN A 582 23.98 -12.00 -3.00
C GLN A 582 25.45 -11.90 -3.32
N LEU A 583 26.02 -10.72 -3.10
CA LEU A 583 27.41 -10.38 -3.38
C LEU A 583 28.09 -9.80 -2.13
N TRP A 584 29.42 -9.94 -2.03
CA TRP A 584 30.27 -9.34 -1.00
C TRP A 584 29.76 -9.59 0.43
N ASN A 585 29.58 -10.88 0.79
CA ASN A 585 29.06 -11.31 2.10
C ASN A 585 27.67 -10.71 2.40
N GLY A 586 26.80 -10.63 1.40
CA GLY A 586 25.45 -10.10 1.53
C GLY A 586 25.34 -8.58 1.65
N ARG A 587 26.42 -7.81 1.37
CA ARG A 587 26.36 -6.35 1.32
C ARG A 587 25.61 -5.84 0.10
N ALA A 588 25.60 -6.61 -0.98
CA ALA A 588 24.81 -6.30 -2.15
C ALA A 588 23.90 -7.47 -2.53
N ARG A 589 22.74 -7.14 -3.11
CA ARG A 589 21.78 -8.08 -3.68
C ARG A 589 21.37 -7.57 -5.05
N ILE A 590 21.28 -8.49 -5.99
CA ILE A 590 20.70 -8.26 -7.32
C ILE A 590 19.62 -9.32 -7.52
N SER A 591 18.41 -8.88 -7.84
CA SER A 591 17.27 -9.74 -8.14
C SER A 591 16.85 -9.52 -9.59
N LEU A 592 16.66 -10.61 -10.33
CA LEU A 592 16.09 -10.61 -11.67
C LEU A 592 14.87 -11.50 -11.64
N THR A 593 13.71 -10.99 -12.06
CA THR A 593 12.45 -11.76 -12.09
C THR A 593 11.78 -11.56 -13.44
N TYR A 594 11.40 -12.65 -14.09
CA TYR A 594 10.44 -12.66 -15.19
C TYR A 594 9.06 -12.95 -14.63
N PHE A 595 8.02 -12.28 -15.12
CA PHE A 595 6.64 -12.51 -14.78
C PHE A 595 5.74 -12.59 -16.02
N HIS A 596 4.68 -13.37 -15.90
CA HIS A 596 3.63 -13.50 -16.92
C HIS A 596 2.27 -13.55 -16.23
N ASN A 597 1.44 -12.54 -16.48
CA ASN A 597 0.10 -12.41 -15.95
C ASN A 597 -0.92 -12.50 -17.08
N GLU A 598 -1.97 -13.29 -16.89
CA GLU A 598 -3.15 -13.33 -17.73
C GLU A 598 -4.34 -12.88 -16.89
N PHE A 599 -5.04 -11.84 -17.34
CA PHE A 599 -6.28 -11.34 -16.76
C PHE A 599 -7.42 -11.70 -17.71
N THR A 600 -8.44 -12.37 -17.20
CA THR A 600 -9.57 -12.88 -17.99
C THR A 600 -10.88 -12.67 -17.24
N ASN A 601 -11.99 -12.69 -17.96
CA ASN A 601 -13.33 -12.42 -17.45
C ASN A 601 -13.46 -11.02 -16.81
N GLY A 602 -12.69 -10.04 -17.26
CA GLY A 602 -12.85 -8.67 -16.82
C GLY A 602 -14.25 -8.15 -17.19
N VAL A 603 -14.83 -7.37 -16.28
CA VAL A 603 -16.16 -6.79 -16.48
C VAL A 603 -16.03 -5.47 -17.24
N GLU A 604 -16.81 -5.29 -18.29
CA GLU A 604 -16.90 -4.04 -19.04
C GLU A 604 -18.35 -3.78 -19.50
N PHE A 605 -18.68 -2.52 -19.77
CA PHE A 605 -19.96 -2.13 -20.35
C PHE A 605 -19.89 -2.31 -21.88
N VAL A 606 -20.85 -3.04 -22.43
CA VAL A 606 -20.87 -3.47 -23.83
C VAL A 606 -22.16 -3.01 -24.51
N PRO A 607 -22.12 -2.41 -25.72
CA PRO A 607 -23.32 -1.98 -26.45
C PRO A 607 -24.18 -3.17 -26.88
N GLN A 608 -25.47 -2.95 -27.06
CA GLN A 608 -26.40 -4.00 -27.40
C GLN A 608 -25.98 -4.80 -28.64
N SER A 609 -25.47 -4.14 -29.68
CA SER A 609 -25.01 -4.80 -30.90
C SER A 609 -23.92 -5.84 -30.66
N ALA A 610 -23.00 -5.54 -29.75
CA ALA A 610 -21.94 -6.47 -29.38
C ALA A 610 -22.45 -7.58 -28.44
N LEU A 611 -23.40 -7.31 -27.56
CA LEU A 611 -24.09 -8.33 -26.75
C LEU A 611 -24.79 -9.37 -27.64
N ILE A 612 -25.45 -8.91 -28.71
CA ILE A 612 -26.10 -9.80 -29.72
C ILE A 612 -25.04 -10.62 -30.45
N ALA A 613 -23.93 -10.00 -30.87
CA ALA A 613 -22.82 -10.70 -31.53
C ALA A 613 -22.15 -11.74 -30.64
N LEU A 614 -22.13 -11.52 -29.32
CA LEU A 614 -21.66 -12.48 -28.33
C LEU A 614 -22.65 -13.64 -28.09
N GLY A 615 -23.86 -13.53 -28.61
CA GLY A 615 -24.90 -14.56 -28.46
C GLY A 615 -25.44 -14.66 -27.04
N LEU A 616 -25.39 -13.58 -26.28
CA LEU A 616 -25.81 -13.59 -24.87
C LEU A 616 -27.37 -13.65 -24.79
N PRO A 617 -27.90 -14.41 -23.82
CA PRO A 617 -29.34 -14.42 -23.55
C PRO A 617 -29.87 -13.00 -23.27
N ALA A 618 -31.07 -12.71 -23.75
CA ALA A 618 -31.74 -11.42 -23.60
C ALA A 618 -31.03 -10.20 -24.22
N ALA A 619 -29.95 -10.38 -24.99
CA ALA A 619 -29.25 -9.25 -25.64
C ALA A 619 -30.19 -8.41 -26.57
N SER A 620 -31.28 -8.98 -27.04
CA SER A 620 -32.28 -8.29 -27.88
C SER A 620 -33.43 -7.66 -27.08
N ASP A 621 -33.39 -7.71 -25.75
CA ASP A 621 -34.45 -7.09 -24.93
C ASP A 621 -34.37 -5.56 -25.06
N PRO A 622 -35.50 -4.85 -25.22
CA PRO A 622 -35.52 -3.39 -25.27
C PRO A 622 -34.91 -2.72 -24.02
N ALA A 623 -34.93 -3.36 -22.87
CA ALA A 623 -34.36 -2.83 -21.64
C ALA A 623 -32.82 -2.65 -21.71
N VAL A 624 -32.14 -3.35 -22.63
CA VAL A 624 -30.70 -3.25 -22.86
C VAL A 624 -30.34 -2.44 -24.12
N GLU A 625 -31.20 -1.55 -24.57
CA GLU A 625 -30.99 -0.71 -25.76
C GLU A 625 -29.63 0.01 -25.74
N PHE A 626 -29.24 0.50 -24.60
CA PHE A 626 -27.96 1.20 -24.44
C PHE A 626 -26.76 0.23 -24.17
N GLY A 627 -27.04 -1.04 -23.88
CA GLY A 627 -26.03 -2.03 -23.50
C GLY A 627 -26.13 -2.48 -22.04
N ALA A 628 -25.20 -3.33 -21.65
CA ALA A 628 -25.12 -3.87 -20.28
C ALA A 628 -23.69 -4.26 -19.90
N ALA A 629 -23.42 -4.37 -18.61
CA ALA A 629 -22.15 -4.91 -18.12
C ALA A 629 -22.13 -6.44 -18.22
N VAL A 630 -21.03 -6.96 -18.78
CA VAL A 630 -20.78 -8.40 -18.95
C VAL A 630 -19.30 -8.72 -18.77
N ASN A 631 -18.96 -9.99 -18.52
CA ASN A 631 -17.57 -10.45 -18.48
C ASN A 631 -17.05 -10.69 -19.90
N SER A 632 -16.32 -9.73 -20.48
CA SER A 632 -15.81 -9.81 -21.85
C SER A 632 -14.38 -9.30 -22.05
N LEU A 633 -13.77 -8.67 -21.04
CA LEU A 633 -12.41 -8.14 -21.12
C LEU A 633 -11.35 -9.21 -20.83
N ALA A 634 -10.31 -9.25 -21.64
CA ALA A 634 -9.10 -10.03 -21.36
C ALA A 634 -7.85 -9.26 -21.80
N PHE A 635 -6.80 -9.29 -20.98
CA PHE A 635 -5.49 -8.74 -21.33
C PHE A 635 -4.36 -9.54 -20.70
N ARG A 636 -3.20 -9.48 -21.33
CA ARG A 636 -1.96 -10.07 -20.85
C ARG A 636 -1.01 -8.98 -20.40
N ALA A 637 -0.23 -9.24 -19.33
CA ALA A 637 0.85 -8.39 -18.88
C ALA A 637 2.06 -9.25 -18.48
N GLN A 638 3.16 -9.13 -19.23
CA GLN A 638 4.39 -9.89 -18.98
C GLN A 638 5.59 -8.96 -18.98
N GLY A 639 6.71 -9.39 -18.40
CA GLY A 639 7.89 -8.54 -18.37
C GLY A 639 9.02 -9.07 -17.51
N ALA A 640 9.99 -8.19 -17.31
CA ALA A 640 11.16 -8.46 -16.48
C ALA A 640 11.41 -7.31 -15.49
N GLU A 641 11.76 -7.67 -14.27
CA GLU A 641 12.13 -6.77 -13.19
C GLU A 641 13.58 -7.02 -12.79
N VAL A 642 14.33 -5.94 -12.63
CA VAL A 642 15.66 -5.96 -12.00
C VAL A 642 15.58 -5.08 -10.76
N ALA A 643 16.03 -5.60 -9.62
CA ALA A 643 16.17 -4.82 -8.39
C ALA A 643 17.57 -4.99 -7.83
N THR A 644 18.13 -3.91 -7.32
CA THR A 644 19.47 -3.91 -6.71
C THR A 644 19.42 -3.21 -5.37
N GLU A 645 20.16 -3.75 -4.42
CA GLU A 645 20.34 -3.17 -3.09
C GLU A 645 21.82 -3.25 -2.73
N TYR A 646 22.37 -2.19 -2.18
CA TYR A 646 23.78 -2.15 -1.80
C TYR A 646 24.00 -1.33 -0.53
N LYS A 647 24.60 -1.97 0.47
CA LYS A 647 25.01 -1.35 1.73
C LYS A 647 26.47 -0.90 1.61
N ILE A 648 26.66 0.41 1.50
CA ILE A 648 27.97 1.06 1.33
C ILE A 648 28.48 1.50 2.71
N GLY A 649 29.39 0.72 3.30
CA GLY A 649 29.83 0.96 4.68
C GLY A 649 28.71 0.76 5.70
N SER A 650 28.72 1.55 6.77
CA SER A 650 27.76 1.46 7.88
C SER A 650 26.59 2.45 7.78
N HIS A 651 26.68 3.46 6.93
CA HIS A 651 25.77 4.61 6.95
C HIS A 651 25.02 4.85 5.65
N LEU A 652 25.49 4.33 4.52
CA LEU A 652 24.89 4.59 3.22
C LEU A 652 24.27 3.31 2.67
N PHE A 653 23.02 3.41 2.26
CA PHE A 653 22.25 2.37 1.59
C PHE A 653 21.78 2.87 0.24
N ALA A 654 22.09 2.12 -0.81
CA ALA A 654 21.65 2.38 -2.16
C ALA A 654 20.70 1.28 -2.63
N ARG A 655 19.65 1.65 -3.33
CA ARG A 655 18.74 0.73 -4.01
C ARG A 655 18.38 1.27 -5.38
N GLY A 656 18.00 0.39 -6.29
CA GLY A 656 17.50 0.78 -7.59
C GLY A 656 16.79 -0.37 -8.26
N GLY A 657 15.94 -0.06 -9.20
CA GLY A 657 15.22 -1.06 -9.95
C GLY A 657 14.77 -0.56 -11.31
N TYR A 658 14.50 -1.49 -12.18
CA TYR A 658 13.96 -1.26 -13.51
C TYR A 658 12.94 -2.35 -13.83
N THR A 659 11.86 -1.95 -14.49
CA THR A 659 10.81 -2.85 -14.97
C THR A 659 10.57 -2.62 -16.45
N TYR A 660 10.63 -3.69 -17.21
CA TYR A 660 10.07 -3.77 -18.56
C TYR A 660 8.72 -4.45 -18.50
N LEU A 661 7.69 -3.84 -19.05
CA LEU A 661 6.31 -4.32 -19.08
C LEU A 661 5.79 -4.37 -20.52
N ASP A 662 5.45 -5.57 -21.00
CA ASP A 662 4.71 -5.80 -22.24
C ASP A 662 3.26 -6.18 -21.87
N ALA A 663 2.37 -5.20 -21.91
CA ALA A 663 0.94 -5.39 -21.66
C ALA A 663 0.13 -5.18 -22.93
N LEU A 664 -0.87 -6.04 -23.17
CA LEU A 664 -1.65 -6.08 -24.41
C LEU A 664 -3.10 -6.48 -24.13
N VAL A 665 -4.05 -5.67 -24.57
CA VAL A 665 -5.47 -6.03 -24.58
C VAL A 665 -5.69 -7.10 -25.65
N GLN A 666 -6.19 -8.26 -25.24
CA GLN A 666 -6.44 -9.40 -26.13
C GLN A 666 -7.88 -9.49 -26.59
N GLN A 667 -8.81 -9.03 -25.72
CA GLN A 667 -10.25 -9.03 -25.98
C GLN A 667 -10.89 -7.86 -25.27
N SER A 668 -11.77 -7.15 -25.93
CA SER A 668 -12.66 -6.13 -25.37
C SER A 668 -13.84 -5.96 -26.32
N PHE A 669 -15.03 -5.83 -25.79
CA PHE A 669 -16.29 -5.57 -26.52
C PHE A 669 -16.93 -4.25 -26.05
N SER A 670 -16.25 -3.50 -25.21
CA SER A 670 -16.73 -2.20 -24.75
C SER A 670 -16.99 -1.27 -25.92
N SER A 671 -18.07 -0.50 -25.84
CA SER A 671 -18.35 0.59 -26.79
C SER A 671 -17.26 1.66 -26.76
N GLU A 672 -16.62 1.83 -25.60
CA GLU A 672 -15.57 2.81 -25.37
C GLU A 672 -14.21 2.40 -25.98
N SER A 673 -14.04 1.12 -26.37
CA SER A 673 -12.86 0.60 -27.06
C SER A 673 -13.01 0.55 -28.58
N LEU A 674 -14.13 1.06 -29.13
CA LEU A 674 -14.29 1.18 -30.57
C LEU A 674 -13.47 2.35 -31.10
N PRO A 675 -12.81 2.20 -32.29
CA PRO A 675 -12.09 3.29 -32.91
C PRO A 675 -13.04 4.44 -33.26
N SER A 676 -12.69 5.64 -32.81
CA SER A 676 -13.37 6.87 -33.23
C SER A 676 -12.76 7.41 -34.52
N TYR A 677 -13.56 8.13 -35.31
CA TYR A 677 -13.09 8.83 -36.48
C TYR A 677 -12.86 10.31 -36.18
N ASN A 678 -11.67 10.79 -36.45
CA ASN A 678 -11.36 12.21 -36.37
C ASN A 678 -10.83 12.69 -37.73
N PRO A 679 -11.50 13.69 -38.37
CA PRO A 679 -11.08 14.23 -39.66
C PRO A 679 -9.63 14.76 -39.66
N SER A 680 -9.12 15.20 -38.52
CA SER A 680 -7.73 15.65 -38.37
C SER A 680 -6.72 14.50 -38.40
N PHE A 681 -7.15 13.26 -38.18
CA PHE A 681 -6.32 12.06 -38.12
C PHE A 681 -6.94 10.90 -38.91
N PRO A 682 -7.17 11.06 -40.24
CA PRO A 682 -8.03 10.16 -41.03
C PRO A 682 -7.55 8.71 -41.15
N ASN A 683 -6.28 8.45 -40.84
CA ASN A 683 -5.64 7.13 -40.94
C ASN A 683 -5.26 6.56 -39.57
N LEU A 684 -5.69 7.18 -38.49
CA LEU A 684 -5.37 6.74 -37.13
C LEU A 684 -6.63 6.27 -36.42
N ALA A 685 -6.53 5.11 -35.79
CA ALA A 685 -7.52 4.64 -34.86
C ALA A 685 -7.34 5.40 -33.54
N ILE A 686 -8.39 6.05 -33.09
CA ILE A 686 -8.47 6.77 -31.83
C ILE A 686 -9.40 5.97 -30.94
N GLY A 687 -8.92 5.50 -29.78
CA GLY A 687 -9.75 4.87 -28.77
C GLY A 687 -10.46 5.94 -27.96
N ALA A 688 -11.68 5.68 -27.52
CA ALA A 688 -12.41 6.57 -26.64
C ALA A 688 -11.89 6.46 -25.17
N PHE A 689 -12.68 6.02 -24.23
CA PHE A 689 -12.29 5.91 -22.83
C PHE A 689 -11.56 4.60 -22.48
N SER A 690 -11.64 3.59 -23.36
CA SER A 690 -11.03 2.28 -23.15
C SER A 690 -9.98 1.95 -24.21
N PRO A 691 -8.93 1.19 -23.88
CA PRO A 691 -7.89 0.82 -24.82
C PRO A 691 -8.41 -0.16 -25.88
N LEU A 692 -7.96 0.01 -27.12
CA LEU A 692 -8.28 -0.87 -28.24
C LEU A 692 -7.68 -2.27 -28.06
N VAL A 693 -8.34 -3.28 -28.64
CA VAL A 693 -7.75 -4.62 -28.78
C VAL A 693 -6.45 -4.51 -29.59
N GLY A 694 -5.38 -5.16 -29.10
CA GLY A 694 -4.03 -5.05 -29.65
C GLY A 694 -3.25 -3.82 -29.17
N ALA A 695 -3.85 -2.92 -28.39
CA ALA A 695 -3.16 -1.81 -27.74
C ALA A 695 -2.76 -2.13 -26.30
N ARG A 696 -1.98 -1.24 -25.69
CA ARG A 696 -1.65 -1.33 -24.26
C ARG A 696 -2.83 -0.86 -23.41
N PRO A 697 -3.07 -1.45 -22.24
CA PRO A 697 -3.93 -0.83 -21.25
C PRO A 697 -3.43 0.57 -20.90
N PHE A 698 -4.33 1.51 -20.68
CA PHE A 698 -3.98 2.91 -20.40
C PHE A 698 -3.16 3.05 -19.12
N ARG A 699 -2.28 4.06 -19.10
CA ARG A 699 -1.43 4.44 -17.96
C ARG A 699 -0.48 3.33 -17.51
N ARG A 700 -0.11 2.42 -18.41
CA ARG A 700 0.87 1.35 -18.18
C ARG A 700 2.13 1.64 -18.98
N ALA A 701 3.13 2.23 -18.29
CA ALA A 701 4.42 2.50 -18.92
C ALA A 701 5.15 1.20 -19.22
N PRO A 702 5.62 0.98 -20.48
CA PRO A 702 6.43 -0.20 -20.80
C PRO A 702 7.81 -0.18 -20.14
N HIS A 703 8.29 0.99 -19.76
CA HIS A 703 9.57 1.17 -19.08
C HIS A 703 9.38 2.05 -17.85
N SER A 704 9.79 1.54 -16.70
CA SER A 704 9.84 2.30 -15.46
C SER A 704 11.07 1.93 -14.65
N GLY A 705 11.58 2.87 -13.88
CA GLY A 705 12.74 2.66 -13.03
C GLY A 705 12.72 3.55 -11.81
N TYR A 706 13.50 3.19 -10.81
CA TYR A 706 13.67 3.98 -9.60
C TYR A 706 15.09 3.82 -9.06
N PHE A 707 15.51 4.77 -8.29
CA PHE A 707 16.70 4.68 -7.44
C PHE A 707 16.46 5.39 -6.11
N GLY A 708 17.23 5.01 -5.11
CA GLY A 708 17.21 5.63 -3.79
C GLY A 708 18.58 5.51 -3.13
N LEU A 709 19.02 6.60 -2.54
CA LEU A 709 20.21 6.70 -1.69
C LEU A 709 19.76 7.19 -0.33
N THR A 710 20.03 6.39 0.72
CA THR A 710 19.70 6.76 2.11
C THR A 710 20.98 6.80 2.92
N TYR A 711 21.24 7.95 3.54
CA TYR A 711 22.33 8.15 4.48
C TYR A 711 21.78 8.26 5.90
N ASN A 712 22.30 7.45 6.83
CA ASN A 712 21.84 7.44 8.21
C ASN A 712 23.04 7.39 9.16
N GLN A 713 23.20 8.45 9.93
CA GLN A 713 24.23 8.58 10.98
C GLN A 713 23.58 9.21 12.23
N SER A 714 24.23 9.12 13.40
CA SER A 714 23.64 9.49 14.69
C SER A 714 22.94 10.87 14.73
N LYS A 715 23.46 11.87 14.03
CA LYS A 715 22.90 13.23 13.97
C LYS A 715 22.31 13.60 12.61
N TRP A 716 22.72 12.93 11.55
CA TRP A 716 22.35 13.25 10.19
C TRP A 716 21.60 12.08 9.57
N TYR A 717 20.54 12.38 8.90
CA TYR A 717 19.89 11.44 7.98
C TYR A 717 19.49 12.17 6.70
N GLY A 718 19.48 11.47 5.61
CA GLY A 718 19.10 12.02 4.32
C GLY A 718 18.68 10.91 3.35
N ALA A 719 17.79 11.23 2.45
CA ALA A 719 17.41 10.36 1.35
C ALA A 719 17.32 11.17 0.06
N PHE A 720 17.90 10.63 -1.00
CA PHE A 720 17.74 11.12 -2.36
C PHE A 720 17.12 10.00 -3.17
N THR A 721 15.95 10.24 -3.74
CA THR A 721 15.20 9.25 -4.51
C THR A 721 14.84 9.79 -5.88
N GLY A 722 14.64 8.89 -6.82
CA GLY A 722 14.16 9.23 -8.14
C GLY A 722 13.31 8.14 -8.75
N THR A 723 12.27 8.55 -9.44
CA THR A 723 11.38 7.69 -10.24
C THR A 723 11.43 8.16 -11.69
N LEU A 724 11.56 7.21 -12.61
CA LEU A 724 11.60 7.46 -14.06
C LEU A 724 10.50 6.61 -14.69
N VAL A 725 9.64 7.24 -15.47
CA VAL A 725 8.51 6.58 -16.12
C VAL A 725 8.51 6.93 -17.61
N GLY A 726 8.41 5.92 -18.46
CA GLY A 726 8.35 6.06 -19.90
C GLY A 726 7.02 6.60 -20.42
N ARG A 727 6.93 6.84 -21.74
CA ARG A 727 5.68 7.26 -22.40
C ARG A 727 4.60 6.20 -22.20
N ARG A 728 3.35 6.66 -22.08
CA ARG A 728 2.18 5.80 -21.82
C ARG A 728 1.08 6.05 -22.86
N ASP A 729 0.33 5.00 -23.13
CA ASP A 729 -0.95 5.13 -23.80
C ASP A 729 -1.98 5.65 -22.76
N ASP A 730 -2.82 6.59 -23.16
CA ASP A 730 -3.90 7.14 -22.32
C ASP A 730 -5.06 7.58 -23.19
N SER A 731 -6.17 7.98 -22.55
CA SER A 731 -7.30 8.66 -23.18
C SER A 731 -7.22 10.16 -22.94
N ASP A 732 -7.65 10.94 -23.87
CA ASP A 732 -7.85 12.38 -23.68
C ASP A 732 -9.14 12.71 -22.92
N PHE A 733 -9.96 11.70 -22.58
CA PHE A 733 -11.27 11.85 -21.91
C PHE A 733 -12.23 12.81 -22.62
N LEU A 734 -11.92 13.23 -23.82
CA LEU A 734 -12.68 14.14 -24.65
C LEU A 734 -13.22 13.46 -25.92
N THR A 735 -13.09 12.15 -26.00
CA THR A 735 -13.36 11.35 -27.20
C THR A 735 -14.83 11.02 -27.39
N ASP A 736 -15.75 11.86 -26.93
CA ASP A 736 -17.14 11.69 -27.25
C ASP A 736 -17.45 12.24 -28.64
N ALA A 737 -17.23 11.40 -29.65
CA ALA A 737 -17.48 11.74 -31.03
C ALA A 737 -18.96 12.01 -31.34
N GLN A 738 -19.90 11.61 -30.48
CA GLN A 738 -21.36 11.86 -30.69
C GLN A 738 -21.69 13.35 -30.64
N PHE A 739 -20.91 14.12 -29.89
CA PHE A 739 -21.19 15.55 -29.66
C PHE A 739 -20.25 16.47 -30.41
N GLY A 740 -19.55 15.97 -31.43
CA GLY A 740 -18.69 16.78 -32.30
C GLY A 740 -17.44 17.35 -31.63
N ASN A 741 -17.00 16.75 -30.55
CA ASN A 741 -15.75 17.16 -29.88
C ASN A 741 -14.58 17.05 -30.85
N SER A 742 -13.89 18.17 -31.12
CA SER A 742 -12.77 18.26 -32.05
C SER A 742 -11.39 18.01 -31.39
N LEU A 743 -11.33 17.84 -30.09
CA LEU A 743 -10.08 17.70 -29.32
C LEU A 743 -9.64 16.23 -29.19
N LEU A 744 -9.80 15.44 -30.23
CA LEU A 744 -9.46 14.03 -30.26
C LEU A 744 -8.01 13.82 -30.65
N LEU A 745 -7.28 13.08 -29.85
CA LEU A 745 -5.86 12.72 -30.04
C LEU A 745 -5.68 11.19 -30.09
N PRO A 746 -4.69 10.69 -30.87
CA PRO A 746 -4.35 9.27 -30.83
C PRO A 746 -3.87 8.84 -29.44
N ASN A 747 -4.41 7.75 -28.92
CA ASN A 747 -4.15 7.27 -27.56
C ASN A 747 -2.71 6.78 -27.36
N ARG A 748 -2.06 6.27 -28.41
CA ARG A 748 -0.74 5.65 -28.29
C ARG A 748 0.34 6.66 -27.93
N ASN A 749 1.07 6.41 -26.85
CA ASN A 749 2.10 7.29 -26.30
C ASN A 749 1.61 8.74 -26.10
N LEU A 750 0.34 8.90 -25.76
CA LEU A 750 -0.29 10.20 -25.58
C LEU A 750 0.37 10.95 -24.42
N ASP A 751 0.66 10.26 -23.35
CA ASP A 751 1.27 10.80 -22.13
C ASP A 751 2.80 10.72 -22.19
N GLY A 752 3.49 11.81 -21.75
CA GLY A 752 4.93 11.95 -21.79
C GLY A 752 5.67 11.04 -20.82
N ALA A 753 6.95 10.81 -21.12
CA ALA A 753 7.86 10.29 -20.11
C ALA A 753 8.18 11.39 -19.10
N TYR A 754 8.42 11.01 -17.84
CA TYR A 754 8.79 11.96 -16.79
C TYR A 754 9.80 11.36 -15.81
N GLN A 755 10.45 12.25 -15.08
CA GLN A 755 11.29 11.92 -13.93
C GLN A 755 10.88 12.76 -12.71
N ARG A 756 10.78 12.11 -11.56
CA ARG A 756 10.49 12.77 -10.29
C ARG A 756 11.68 12.53 -9.36
N LEU A 757 12.41 13.59 -9.02
CA LEU A 757 13.54 13.55 -8.10
C LEU A 757 13.15 14.18 -6.78
N GLU A 758 13.53 13.55 -5.67
CA GLU A 758 13.18 13.97 -4.32
C GLU A 758 14.42 13.95 -3.42
N LEU A 759 14.49 14.92 -2.51
CA LEU A 759 15.55 15.05 -1.53
C LEU A 759 14.93 15.37 -0.15
N GLY A 760 15.07 14.45 0.78
CA GLY A 760 14.67 14.65 2.16
C GLY A 760 15.86 14.54 3.11
N GLY A 761 15.84 15.30 4.20
CA GLY A 761 16.91 15.19 5.19
C GLY A 761 16.61 15.88 6.50
N GLY A 762 17.37 15.53 7.54
CA GLY A 762 17.24 16.13 8.85
C GLY A 762 18.53 16.09 9.66
N TYR A 763 18.61 17.03 10.57
CA TYR A 763 19.71 17.18 11.51
C TYR A 763 19.21 17.23 12.95
N GLN A 764 19.72 16.36 13.79
CA GLN A 764 19.44 16.35 15.21
C GLN A 764 20.23 17.46 15.91
N VAL A 765 19.59 18.62 16.11
CA VAL A 765 20.19 19.81 16.74
C VAL A 765 20.51 19.53 18.20
N THR A 766 19.56 18.94 18.92
CA THR A 766 19.72 18.46 20.29
C THR A 766 19.16 17.04 20.40
N ARG A 767 19.27 16.43 21.57
CA ARG A 767 18.64 15.10 21.81
C ARG A 767 17.13 15.10 21.61
N SER A 768 16.49 16.25 21.82
CA SER A 768 15.04 16.41 21.75
C SER A 768 14.55 17.20 20.53
N LEU A 769 15.44 17.81 19.76
CA LEU A 769 15.09 18.69 18.64
C LEU A 769 15.80 18.24 17.36
N THR A 770 15.02 17.99 16.33
CA THR A 770 15.49 17.73 14.97
C THR A 770 14.90 18.78 14.02
N ALA A 771 15.73 19.39 13.19
CA ALA A 771 15.30 20.19 12.05
C ALA A 771 15.33 19.30 10.80
N TYR A 772 14.35 19.43 9.92
CA TYR A 772 14.26 18.65 8.69
C TYR A 772 13.68 19.44 7.53
N ALA A 773 13.97 18.99 6.32
CA ALA A 773 13.38 19.48 5.10
C ALA A 773 13.13 18.34 4.13
N ASP A 774 12.12 18.50 3.28
CA ASP A 774 11.73 17.60 2.22
C ASP A 774 11.45 18.40 0.95
N MET A 775 11.96 17.93 -0.18
CA MET A 775 11.85 18.57 -1.48
C MET A 775 11.44 17.52 -2.50
N GLN A 776 10.41 17.80 -3.27
CA GLN A 776 9.92 16.91 -4.32
C GLN A 776 9.94 17.63 -5.67
N ASN A 777 10.00 16.84 -6.74
CA ASN A 777 10.14 17.33 -8.11
C ASN A 777 11.24 18.40 -8.24
N LEU A 778 12.47 18.02 -7.82
CA LEU A 778 13.63 18.93 -7.75
C LEU A 778 13.94 19.68 -9.05
N LEU A 779 13.59 19.11 -10.20
CA LEU A 779 13.80 19.71 -11.52
C LEU A 779 12.64 20.60 -11.95
N SER A 780 11.58 20.69 -11.14
CA SER A 780 10.33 21.38 -11.51
C SER A 780 9.79 20.93 -12.87
N GLU A 781 9.89 19.63 -13.15
CA GLU A 781 9.42 19.05 -14.41
C GLU A 781 7.90 19.16 -14.49
N HIS A 782 7.39 19.65 -15.64
CA HIS A 782 5.97 19.70 -15.92
C HIS A 782 5.56 18.39 -16.57
N TYR A 783 4.79 17.58 -15.86
CA TYR A 783 4.31 16.28 -16.33
C TYR A 783 2.91 15.99 -15.83
N SER A 784 2.28 14.98 -16.41
CA SER A 784 1.03 14.38 -15.95
C SER A 784 1.26 12.89 -15.74
N GLU A 785 0.62 12.30 -14.75
CA GLU A 785 0.57 10.83 -14.56
C GLU A 785 -0.68 10.24 -15.22
N ALA A 786 -1.72 11.05 -15.38
CA ALA A 786 -2.87 10.84 -16.25
C ALA A 786 -2.99 12.06 -17.16
N PHE A 787 -3.24 11.84 -18.45
CA PHE A 787 -3.25 12.89 -19.44
C PHE A 787 -4.30 13.97 -19.10
N GLY A 788 -3.89 15.23 -19.15
CA GLY A 788 -4.74 16.37 -18.79
C GLY A 788 -4.66 16.81 -17.34
N TYR A 789 -4.07 16.02 -16.44
CA TYR A 789 -3.97 16.28 -15.01
C TYR A 789 -2.54 16.61 -14.58
N PRO A 790 -2.16 17.89 -14.51
CA PRO A 790 -0.78 18.27 -14.24
C PRO A 790 -0.36 17.97 -12.80
N ALA A 791 0.83 17.41 -12.63
CA ALA A 791 1.45 17.19 -11.33
C ALA A 791 1.96 18.50 -10.71
N LEU A 792 2.23 18.49 -9.39
CA LEU A 792 2.84 19.63 -8.71
C LEU A 792 4.25 19.92 -9.28
N PRO A 793 4.59 21.21 -9.51
CA PRO A 793 5.97 21.62 -9.79
C PRO A 793 6.84 21.40 -8.54
N PHE A 794 8.03 22.00 -8.52
CA PHE A 794 8.93 21.93 -7.37
C PHE A 794 8.20 22.26 -6.06
N THR A 795 8.25 21.32 -5.09
CA THR A 795 7.71 21.50 -3.74
C THR A 795 8.82 21.44 -2.71
N VAL A 796 8.69 22.25 -1.66
CA VAL A 796 9.58 22.23 -0.51
C VAL A 796 8.77 22.37 0.76
N ARG A 797 9.09 21.54 1.77
CA ARG A 797 8.60 21.67 3.14
C ARG A 797 9.78 21.64 4.09
N ALA A 798 9.75 22.49 5.12
CA ALA A 798 10.76 22.50 6.17
C ALA A 798 10.09 22.63 7.54
N GLY A 799 10.66 21.97 8.53
CA GLY A 799 10.06 21.92 9.85
C GLY A 799 10.98 21.45 10.96
N ILE A 800 10.37 21.31 12.12
CA ILE A 800 11.04 20.82 13.32
C ILE A 800 10.27 19.65 13.91
N LYS A 801 11.01 18.71 14.51
CA LYS A 801 10.47 17.61 15.32
C LYS A 801 11.01 17.71 16.72
N ILE A 802 10.13 17.70 17.70
CA ILE A 802 10.44 17.68 19.13
C ILE A 802 10.12 16.29 19.67
N SER A 803 11.03 15.70 20.44
CA SER A 803 10.86 14.38 21.08
C SER A 803 11.13 14.51 22.57
N ILE A 804 10.17 14.07 23.41
CA ILE A 804 10.22 14.15 24.86
C ILE A 804 9.96 12.77 25.43
N GLY A 805 10.78 12.33 26.38
CA GLY A 805 10.68 11.00 26.99
C GLY A 805 11.46 9.94 26.23
N GLY A 806 10.99 8.68 26.29
CA GLY A 806 11.74 7.55 25.78
C GLY A 806 13.05 7.32 26.55
N GLU A 807 13.94 6.54 25.98
CA GLU A 807 15.22 6.20 26.63
C GLU A 807 16.21 7.37 26.72
N SER A 808 16.02 8.42 25.92
CA SER A 808 16.86 9.63 25.93
C SER A 808 16.84 10.40 27.25
N TRP A 809 15.87 10.16 28.12
CA TRP A 809 15.74 10.80 29.43
C TRP A 809 16.51 10.09 30.56
N ARG A 810 16.93 8.83 30.39
CA ARG A 810 17.66 8.05 31.41
C ARG A 810 19.14 8.45 31.55
N LEU A 811 19.67 9.28 30.68
CA LEU A 811 21.07 9.67 30.62
C LEU A 811 21.37 11.04 31.28
N LYS A 812 20.53 11.47 32.27
CA LYS A 812 20.83 12.60 33.15
C LYS A 812 21.22 12.13 34.53
#